data_ab5e1da11492c6d85fb3b70a63756799
#
_entry.id   ab5e1da11492c6d85fb3b70a63756799
#
_cell.length_a   1.000
_cell.length_b   1.000
_cell.length_c   1.000
_cell.angle_alpha   90.00
_cell.angle_beta   90.00
_cell.angle_gamma   90.00
#
_symmetry.space_group_name_H-M   'P 1'
#
loop_
_entity.id
_entity.type
_entity.pdbx_description
1 polymer ?
#
loop_
_entity_poly.entity_id
_entity_poly.type
_entity_poly.pdbx_seq_one_letter_code
_entity_poly.pdbx_strand_id
1 'polypeptide(L)'
;MKIKYYLAASIATFMLSQGVSAQERFDEVSYTPSATTFRLNAPSKPVLRLYDEGLGGKAYKKLKLTQSGDNTWSVVVKGDLKGKFYTFDIGKGETPGVFAKAVGCNGSRGAVVDMRDTNPVGWDSDRRVPTKSPADLIIYELHHRDFSIDKSSGFVNKGKYLALTEQKAIDYLKKLGVNAIHILPSFDFASIDESKPDVPQYNWGYDPLNYNVPEGSYSYDASLPTRRIMEFKQMVQALHKAGIRVILDVVYNHTYDLANSNFERTFPKAYYRYKADGTPSDGSGCGNETASEKPLMHEFMLESMKYWVKEYHIDGFRVDLMGVHDIQTMNDIRRELNAIDPEIFVYGEGWSAGTCAYPHDKLAMKAAIPQMPGIAAFSDDIRDALRGPFSDDHQAGFLGGVKGLEESIKAGIAGMIAHPQVDYNKVNYSKKPYAIEPTQMISYVSCHDDLCLVDRLKASIPEVVYDKDALIRLDELAQTAVFTSQGVPFMLSGEEMLRDKKGVHNSFNSPDSINHLDWNNLTAYPQVFQYYSRLIRLRKNHPAFRLGNADLVRKHLEFLPVQDCLVAFRLKDHAGGDKWNNIYVILNANSSLRTVNIPKGNYTIVCANGDINEAGLGQMEGGEVMVDAQSALILHD
;
A
#
# COMPACT_ATOMS: atom_id res chain seq x y z
N MET A 1 -33.85 -70.97 32.63
CA MET A 1 -32.43 -70.65 32.57
C MET A 1 -32.30 -69.28 31.94
N LYS A 2 -32.14 -68.25 32.77
CA LYS A 2 -32.06 -66.81 32.31
C LYS A 2 -30.62 -66.39 32.44
N ILE A 3 -30.00 -66.11 31.29
CA ILE A 3 -28.61 -65.53 31.22
C ILE A 3 -28.74 -64.02 31.23
N LYS A 4 -28.18 -63.40 32.29
CA LYS A 4 -28.05 -61.94 32.38
C LYS A 4 -26.73 -61.52 31.72
N TYR A 5 -26.81 -60.64 30.72
CA TYR A 5 -25.67 -59.97 30.15
C TYR A 5 -25.40 -58.67 30.94
N TYR A 6 -24.22 -58.55 31.50
CA TYR A 6 -23.70 -57.30 32.04
C TYR A 6 -22.97 -56.57 30.93
N LEU A 7 -23.48 -55.41 30.52
CA LEU A 7 -22.78 -54.47 29.66
C LEU A 7 -21.92 -53.59 30.58
N ALA A 8 -20.60 -53.74 30.52
CA ALA A 8 -19.66 -52.81 31.09
C ALA A 8 -19.44 -51.67 30.11
N ALA A 9 -19.95 -50.49 30.41
CA ALA A 9 -19.66 -49.25 29.67
C ALA A 9 -18.32 -48.67 30.18
N SER A 10 -17.28 -48.84 29.38
CA SER A 10 -16.02 -48.15 29.59
C SER A 10 -16.15 -46.72 29.02
N ILE A 11 -16.31 -45.75 29.87
CA ILE A 11 -16.19 -44.31 29.47
C ILE A 11 -14.70 -44.01 29.39
N ALA A 12 -14.18 -44.05 28.16
CA ALA A 12 -12.85 -43.51 27.88
C ALA A 12 -12.98 -41.98 27.81
N THR A 13 -12.54 -41.29 28.85
CA THR A 13 -12.41 -39.85 28.85
C THR A 13 -11.24 -39.47 27.92
N PHE A 14 -11.54 -39.15 26.69
CA PHE A 14 -10.60 -38.48 25.79
C PHE A 14 -10.41 -37.07 26.32
N MET A 15 -9.36 -36.81 27.08
CA MET A 15 -8.83 -35.47 27.25
C MET A 15 -8.17 -35.08 25.93
N LEU A 16 -8.94 -34.45 25.06
CA LEU A 16 -8.41 -33.64 23.98
C LEU A 16 -7.67 -32.47 24.64
N SER A 17 -6.35 -32.49 24.60
CA SER A 17 -5.57 -31.28 24.81
C SER A 17 -5.91 -30.34 23.65
N GLN A 18 -6.89 -29.47 23.85
CA GLN A 18 -7.14 -28.37 22.92
C GLN A 18 -5.92 -27.48 22.99
N GLY A 19 -5.09 -27.48 21.96
CA GLY A 19 -4.05 -26.48 21.76
C GLY A 19 -4.66 -25.08 21.83
N VAL A 20 -3.93 -24.13 22.38
CA VAL A 20 -4.34 -22.70 22.44
C VAL A 20 -4.60 -22.24 21.01
N SER A 21 -5.77 -21.65 20.77
CA SER A 21 -6.13 -21.18 19.43
C SER A 21 -5.26 -19.97 18.99
N ALA A 22 -5.17 -19.73 17.68
CA ALA A 22 -4.48 -18.57 17.12
C ALA A 22 -5.02 -17.26 17.72
N GLN A 23 -6.34 -17.15 17.87
CA GLN A 23 -6.98 -15.98 18.49
C GLN A 23 -6.57 -15.80 19.97
N GLU A 24 -6.43 -16.88 20.73
CA GLU A 24 -5.98 -16.77 22.12
C GLU A 24 -4.51 -16.37 22.24
N ARG A 25 -3.66 -16.74 21.26
CA ARG A 25 -2.27 -16.27 21.19
C ARG A 25 -2.21 -14.81 20.80
N PHE A 26 -3.05 -14.36 19.86
CA PHE A 26 -3.16 -12.95 19.47
C PHE A 26 -3.63 -12.04 20.62
N ASP A 27 -4.44 -12.55 21.54
CA ASP A 27 -4.92 -11.81 22.71
C ASP A 27 -3.94 -11.95 23.90
N GLU A 28 -2.70 -11.47 23.70
CA GLU A 28 -1.67 -11.48 24.77
C GLU A 28 -2.11 -10.76 26.05
N VAL A 29 -2.96 -9.75 25.93
CA VAL A 29 -3.53 -8.99 27.05
C VAL A 29 -5.04 -8.90 26.91
N SER A 30 -5.74 -9.49 27.88
CA SER A 30 -7.21 -9.40 27.98
C SER A 30 -7.59 -8.66 29.25
N TYR A 31 -8.13 -7.46 29.09
CA TYR A 31 -8.48 -6.57 30.18
C TYR A 31 -9.97 -6.65 30.56
N THR A 32 -10.22 -6.65 31.86
CA THR A 32 -11.52 -6.29 32.44
C THR A 32 -11.28 -5.40 33.68
N PRO A 33 -12.26 -4.61 34.17
CA PRO A 33 -12.08 -3.78 35.37
C PRO A 33 -11.73 -4.58 36.64
N SER A 34 -12.05 -5.87 36.69
CA SER A 34 -11.78 -6.73 37.86
C SER A 34 -10.45 -7.47 37.75
N ALA A 35 -9.94 -7.72 36.54
CA ALA A 35 -8.71 -8.46 36.34
C ALA A 35 -8.17 -8.30 34.90
N THR A 36 -6.86 -8.40 34.76
CA THR A 36 -6.17 -8.48 33.48
C THR A 36 -5.46 -9.82 33.35
N THR A 37 -5.70 -10.52 32.26
CA THR A 37 -4.97 -11.74 31.90
C THR A 37 -3.85 -11.39 30.94
N PHE A 38 -2.62 -11.77 31.28
CA PHE A 38 -1.45 -11.65 30.41
C PHE A 38 -1.05 -13.05 29.96
N ARG A 39 -0.79 -13.18 28.64
CA ARG A 39 -0.34 -14.42 27.99
C ARG A 39 0.89 -14.14 27.16
N LEU A 40 1.74 -15.12 26.99
CA LEU A 40 2.87 -15.05 26.07
C LEU A 40 3.15 -16.44 25.51
N ASN A 41 3.37 -16.52 24.20
CA ASN A 41 3.93 -17.70 23.56
C ASN A 41 5.46 -17.57 23.54
N ALA A 42 6.16 -18.43 24.31
CA ALA A 42 7.59 -18.33 24.52
C ALA A 42 8.20 -19.71 24.85
N PRO A 43 9.47 -19.98 24.45
CA PRO A 43 10.12 -21.28 24.70
C PRO A 43 10.53 -21.49 26.15
N SER A 44 10.52 -20.43 26.95
CA SER A 44 10.89 -20.49 28.38
C SER A 44 10.02 -19.56 29.22
N LYS A 45 10.00 -19.82 30.54
CA LYS A 45 9.13 -19.14 31.48
C LYS A 45 9.35 -17.63 31.55
N PRO A 46 8.34 -16.81 31.16
CA PRO A 46 8.46 -15.35 31.18
C PRO A 46 8.28 -14.78 32.58
N VAL A 47 8.82 -13.57 32.79
CA VAL A 47 8.51 -12.67 33.89
C VAL A 47 7.73 -11.48 33.35
N LEU A 48 6.53 -11.25 33.88
CA LEU A 48 5.76 -10.03 33.65
C LEU A 48 6.27 -8.94 34.60
N ARG A 49 6.49 -7.73 34.05
CA ARG A 49 6.75 -6.53 34.85
C ARG A 49 5.64 -5.52 34.60
N LEU A 50 5.19 -4.86 35.67
CA LEU A 50 4.16 -3.83 35.62
C LEU A 50 4.75 -2.48 36.02
N TYR A 51 4.31 -1.42 35.29
CA TYR A 51 4.80 -0.06 35.45
C TYR A 51 3.64 0.94 35.55
N ASP A 52 3.88 2.05 36.20
CA ASP A 52 2.95 3.19 36.23
C ASP A 52 3.08 4.07 34.99
N GLU A 53 4.26 4.10 34.37
CA GLU A 53 4.62 4.99 33.26
C GLU A 53 4.98 4.21 31.99
N GLY A 54 4.65 4.78 30.83
CA GLY A 54 4.93 4.19 29.51
C GLY A 54 6.41 4.29 29.12
N LEU A 55 7.15 5.24 29.70
CA LEU A 55 8.57 5.45 29.48
C LEU A 55 9.25 5.82 30.80
N GLY A 56 10.46 5.31 31.04
CA GLY A 56 11.18 5.58 32.29
C GLY A 56 10.60 4.84 33.53
N GLY A 57 10.99 5.25 34.74
CA GLY A 57 10.53 4.64 35.96
C GLY A 57 10.97 3.17 36.17
N LYS A 58 10.56 2.56 37.29
CA LYS A 58 10.87 1.16 37.64
C LYS A 58 9.60 0.34 37.72
N ALA A 59 9.71 -0.96 37.43
CA ALA A 59 8.61 -1.89 37.67
C ALA A 59 8.20 -1.90 39.13
N TYR A 60 6.92 -1.63 39.42
CA TYR A 60 6.37 -1.70 40.77
C TYR A 60 5.99 -3.13 41.15
N LYS A 61 5.82 -4.02 40.17
CA LYS A 61 5.46 -5.42 40.39
C LYS A 61 6.13 -6.32 39.37
N LYS A 62 6.55 -7.52 39.80
CA LYS A 62 7.10 -8.59 38.97
C LYS A 62 6.38 -9.89 39.26
N LEU A 63 5.94 -10.61 38.24
CA LEU A 63 5.20 -11.85 38.35
C LEU A 63 5.76 -12.89 37.40
N LYS A 64 5.91 -14.12 37.87
CA LYS A 64 6.25 -15.26 36.99
C LYS A 64 4.97 -15.81 36.40
N LEU A 65 4.95 -16.03 35.10
CA LEU A 65 3.83 -16.69 34.44
C LEU A 65 3.83 -18.19 34.71
N THR A 66 2.65 -18.79 34.65
CA THR A 66 2.45 -20.24 34.79
C THR A 66 2.16 -20.81 33.40
N GLN A 67 2.71 -21.99 33.09
CA GLN A 67 2.47 -22.66 31.85
C GLN A 67 1.00 -23.07 31.75
N SER A 68 0.36 -22.70 30.64
CA SER A 68 -1.06 -22.97 30.35
C SER A 68 -1.26 -23.81 29.09
N GLY A 69 -0.19 -24.09 28.36
CA GLY A 69 -0.17 -24.89 27.10
C GLY A 69 1.25 -25.05 26.58
N ASP A 70 1.42 -25.69 25.44
CA ASP A 70 2.70 -25.82 24.78
C ASP A 70 3.25 -24.44 24.43
N ASN A 71 4.42 -24.10 25.01
CA ASN A 71 5.05 -22.79 24.88
C ASN A 71 4.14 -21.60 25.26
N THR A 72 2.97 -21.84 25.85
CA THR A 72 2.04 -20.79 26.26
C THR A 72 2.08 -20.62 27.76
N TRP A 73 2.26 -19.38 28.18
CA TRP A 73 2.38 -18.97 29.56
C TRP A 73 1.33 -17.91 29.90
N SER A 74 0.76 -17.94 31.07
CA SER A 74 -0.24 -16.96 31.49
C SER A 74 -0.17 -16.59 32.96
N VAL A 75 -0.72 -15.41 33.30
CA VAL A 75 -0.97 -14.95 34.65
C VAL A 75 -2.18 -14.03 34.67
N VAL A 76 -3.02 -14.17 35.70
CA VAL A 76 -4.14 -13.27 35.97
C VAL A 76 -3.76 -12.31 37.08
N VAL A 77 -3.87 -11.02 36.85
CA VAL A 77 -3.64 -9.97 37.84
C VAL A 77 -4.98 -9.36 38.21
N LYS A 78 -5.41 -9.54 39.47
CA LYS A 78 -6.66 -8.98 40.01
C LYS A 78 -6.55 -7.46 40.18
N GLY A 79 -7.65 -6.77 40.02
CA GLY A 79 -7.79 -5.33 40.12
C GLY A 79 -7.77 -4.66 38.77
N ASP A 80 -8.09 -3.38 38.77
CA ASP A 80 -8.11 -2.55 37.55
C ASP A 80 -6.70 -2.11 37.19
N LEU A 81 -6.21 -2.56 36.03
CA LEU A 81 -4.91 -2.18 35.48
C LEU A 81 -5.02 -1.22 34.31
N LYS A 82 -6.21 -0.67 34.01
CA LYS A 82 -6.36 0.30 32.90
C LYS A 82 -5.41 1.48 33.08
N GLY A 83 -4.67 1.80 32.03
CA GLY A 83 -3.66 2.87 32.04
C GLY A 83 -2.32 2.48 32.66
N LYS A 84 -2.14 1.23 33.07
CA LYS A 84 -0.84 0.70 33.46
C LYS A 84 -0.10 0.12 32.28
N PHE A 85 1.22 -0.01 32.43
CA PHE A 85 2.10 -0.51 31.39
C PHE A 85 2.76 -1.82 31.82
N TYR A 86 3.21 -2.59 30.83
CA TYR A 86 3.78 -3.90 31.08
C TYR A 86 4.91 -4.24 30.11
N THR A 87 5.76 -5.17 30.54
CA THR A 87 6.69 -5.90 29.68
C THR A 87 6.73 -7.37 30.07
N PHE A 88 7.10 -8.20 29.11
CA PHE A 88 7.53 -9.58 29.34
C PHE A 88 9.05 -9.68 29.20
N ASP A 89 9.65 -10.69 29.85
CA ASP A 89 11.07 -10.98 29.72
C ASP A 89 11.33 -12.47 29.95
N ILE A 90 11.90 -13.12 28.96
CA ILE A 90 12.34 -14.53 29.02
C ILE A 90 13.85 -14.67 29.35
N GLY A 91 14.51 -13.58 29.74
CA GLY A 91 15.96 -13.49 29.89
C GLY A 91 16.70 -13.00 28.64
N LYS A 92 15.96 -12.42 27.67
CA LYS A 92 16.46 -11.85 26.41
C LYS A 92 16.24 -10.34 26.30
N GLY A 93 15.81 -9.70 27.36
CA GLY A 93 15.42 -8.30 27.40
C GLY A 93 13.90 -8.13 27.43
N GLU A 94 13.48 -6.95 27.85
CA GLU A 94 12.08 -6.61 28.00
C GLU A 94 11.43 -6.36 26.65
N THR A 95 10.17 -6.81 26.48
CA THR A 95 9.35 -6.63 25.27
C THR A 95 7.89 -6.41 25.65
N PRO A 96 7.11 -5.60 24.92
CA PRO A 96 5.66 -5.51 25.10
C PRO A 96 4.90 -6.78 24.66
N GLY A 97 5.61 -7.75 24.07
CA GLY A 97 5.04 -8.91 23.41
C GLY A 97 5.02 -8.72 21.89
N VAL A 98 4.60 -9.75 21.19
CA VAL A 98 4.54 -9.77 19.71
C VAL A 98 3.25 -9.11 19.21
N PHE A 99 2.16 -9.30 19.95
CA PHE A 99 0.82 -8.85 19.58
C PHE A 99 0.33 -7.64 20.40
N ALA A 100 1.22 -6.82 20.94
CA ALA A 100 0.82 -5.60 21.63
C ALA A 100 -0.11 -4.75 20.76
N LYS A 101 -1.28 -4.37 21.32
CA LYS A 101 -2.32 -3.55 20.63
C LYS A 101 -2.29 -2.09 21.07
N ALA A 102 -1.57 -1.78 22.12
CA ALA A 102 -1.32 -0.43 22.63
C ALA A 102 0.04 -0.40 23.32
N VAL A 103 0.77 0.69 23.14
CA VAL A 103 2.09 0.89 23.72
C VAL A 103 2.23 2.29 24.32
N GLY A 104 3.18 2.44 25.23
CA GLY A 104 3.62 3.74 25.69
C GLY A 104 4.51 4.45 24.68
N CYS A 105 4.93 5.65 25.02
CA CYS A 105 5.85 6.46 24.23
C CYS A 105 7.11 5.65 23.84
N ASN A 106 7.54 5.76 22.58
CA ASN A 106 8.64 5.00 21.98
C ASN A 106 8.46 3.47 21.97
N GLY A 107 7.25 2.95 22.11
CA GLY A 107 6.90 1.57 21.85
C GLY A 107 7.50 0.49 22.75
N SER A 108 8.29 0.86 23.77
CA SER A 108 9.07 -0.11 24.56
C SER A 108 8.25 -0.90 25.60
N ARG A 109 7.07 -0.40 25.97
CA ARG A 109 6.16 -1.03 26.93
C ARG A 109 4.77 -1.15 26.34
N GLY A 110 4.14 -2.30 26.50
CA GLY A 110 2.73 -2.48 26.22
C GLY A 110 1.87 -1.71 27.24
N ALA A 111 0.70 -1.26 26.82
CA ALA A 111 -0.26 -0.58 27.67
C ALA A 111 -1.53 -1.41 27.85
N VAL A 112 -2.09 -1.39 29.05
CA VAL A 112 -3.39 -2.01 29.35
C VAL A 112 -4.47 -0.99 29.05
N VAL A 113 -5.25 -1.24 28.00
CA VAL A 113 -6.33 -0.35 27.53
C VAL A 113 -7.62 -1.12 27.35
N ASP A 114 -8.74 -0.43 27.50
CA ASP A 114 -10.01 -0.90 26.98
C ASP A 114 -10.17 -0.34 25.56
N MET A 115 -10.11 -1.20 24.55
CA MET A 115 -10.17 -0.75 23.15
C MET A 115 -11.47 -0.01 22.83
N ARG A 116 -12.55 -0.24 23.59
CA ARG A 116 -13.82 0.47 23.43
C ARG A 116 -13.70 1.96 23.75
N ASP A 117 -12.80 2.34 24.66
CA ASP A 117 -12.53 3.74 25.00
C ASP A 117 -11.84 4.51 23.87
N THR A 118 -11.32 3.81 22.87
CA THR A 118 -10.63 4.39 21.72
C THR A 118 -11.53 4.61 20.52
N ASN A 119 -12.81 4.23 20.61
CA ASN A 119 -13.76 4.37 19.53
C ASN A 119 -14.28 5.81 19.45
N PRO A 120 -14.15 6.50 18.32
CA PRO A 120 -14.79 7.80 18.13
C PRO A 120 -16.31 7.66 18.09
N VAL A 121 -17.02 8.75 18.32
CA VAL A 121 -18.48 8.77 18.26
C VAL A 121 -18.97 8.26 16.90
N GLY A 122 -19.84 7.25 16.94
CA GLY A 122 -20.40 6.62 15.74
C GLY A 122 -19.50 5.57 15.09
N TRP A 123 -18.42 5.12 15.75
CA TRP A 123 -17.53 4.09 15.23
C TRP A 123 -18.23 2.77 14.91
N ASP A 124 -19.16 2.33 15.76
CA ASP A 124 -19.93 1.10 15.56
C ASP A 124 -20.81 1.13 14.29
N SER A 125 -21.12 2.32 13.80
CA SER A 125 -21.85 2.52 12.55
C SER A 125 -20.97 2.82 11.34
N ASP A 126 -19.67 2.96 11.54
CA ASP A 126 -18.72 3.13 10.44
C ASP A 126 -18.72 1.88 9.55
N ARG A 127 -18.62 2.08 8.24
CA ARG A 127 -18.62 1.00 7.26
C ARG A 127 -17.55 1.29 6.22
N ARG A 128 -16.84 0.24 5.80
CA ARG A 128 -15.93 0.31 4.66
C ARG A 128 -16.66 0.82 3.42
N VAL A 129 -15.95 1.56 2.60
CA VAL A 129 -16.51 2.10 1.36
C VAL A 129 -16.62 0.97 0.33
N PRO A 130 -17.82 0.67 -0.19
CA PRO A 130 -17.99 -0.43 -1.14
C PRO A 130 -17.32 -0.12 -2.49
N THR A 131 -16.88 -1.18 -3.17
CA THR A 131 -16.38 -1.12 -4.54
C THR A 131 -16.88 -2.33 -5.33
N LYS A 132 -17.26 -2.13 -6.59
CA LYS A 132 -17.71 -3.23 -7.45
C LYS A 132 -16.54 -4.05 -8.01
N SER A 133 -15.40 -3.40 -8.19
CA SER A 133 -14.20 -3.99 -8.76
C SER A 133 -12.96 -3.20 -8.32
N PRO A 134 -11.81 -3.85 -8.13
CA PRO A 134 -10.55 -3.11 -7.98
C PRO A 134 -10.24 -2.16 -9.15
N ALA A 135 -10.77 -2.42 -10.35
CA ALA A 135 -10.64 -1.52 -11.51
C ALA A 135 -11.27 -0.13 -11.30
N ASP A 136 -12.21 0.00 -10.34
CA ASP A 136 -12.85 1.26 -9.98
C ASP A 136 -12.00 2.12 -9.03
N LEU A 137 -10.91 1.56 -8.48
CA LEU A 137 -10.04 2.28 -7.56
C LEU A 137 -9.16 3.29 -8.30
N ILE A 138 -8.98 4.43 -7.68
CA ILE A 138 -8.00 5.46 -8.01
C ILE A 138 -7.18 5.66 -6.75
N ILE A 139 -5.98 5.07 -6.72
CA ILE A 139 -5.15 5.02 -5.51
C ILE A 139 -4.25 6.25 -5.46
N TYR A 140 -4.27 6.93 -4.33
CA TYR A 140 -3.46 8.11 -4.04
C TYR A 140 -2.56 7.81 -2.83
N GLU A 141 -1.26 7.66 -3.08
CA GLU A 141 -0.26 7.41 -2.05
C GLU A 141 0.07 8.68 -1.30
N LEU A 142 0.01 8.66 0.02
CA LEU A 142 0.41 9.80 0.81
C LEU A 142 1.11 9.42 2.12
N HIS A 143 1.96 10.33 2.58
CA HIS A 143 2.53 10.34 3.91
C HIS A 143 1.89 11.48 4.73
N HIS A 144 1.50 11.19 5.98
CA HIS A 144 0.76 12.14 6.83
C HIS A 144 1.46 13.49 6.97
N ARG A 145 2.78 13.44 7.15
CA ARG A 145 3.58 14.63 7.36
C ARG A 145 3.79 15.40 6.06
N ASP A 146 4.14 14.74 4.97
CA ASP A 146 4.32 15.36 3.65
C ASP A 146 3.09 16.16 3.23
N PHE A 147 1.92 15.53 3.39
CA PHE A 147 0.65 16.09 2.95
C PHE A 147 0.28 17.40 3.65
N SER A 148 0.61 17.54 4.95
CA SER A 148 0.03 18.61 5.75
C SER A 148 1.02 19.52 6.47
N ILE A 149 2.33 19.16 6.56
CA ILE A 149 3.27 19.83 7.44
C ILE A 149 3.63 21.26 6.99
N ASP A 150 3.68 21.50 5.68
CA ASP A 150 4.10 22.80 5.16
C ASP A 150 3.11 23.90 5.56
N LYS A 151 3.65 25.11 5.75
CA LYS A 151 2.83 26.28 6.10
C LYS A 151 1.85 26.67 5.00
N SER A 152 2.21 26.44 3.73
CA SER A 152 1.33 26.75 2.58
C SER A 152 0.11 25.82 2.51
N SER A 153 0.14 24.68 3.21
CA SER A 153 -1.01 23.75 3.27
C SER A 153 -2.25 24.38 3.90
N GLY A 154 -2.07 25.27 4.89
CA GLY A 154 -3.15 25.89 5.64
C GLY A 154 -3.94 24.90 6.51
N PHE A 155 -3.42 23.69 6.77
CA PHE A 155 -3.99 22.76 7.75
C PHE A 155 -3.70 23.21 9.17
N VAL A 156 -4.62 22.89 10.08
CA VAL A 156 -4.47 23.09 11.53
C VAL A 156 -3.68 21.94 12.14
N ASN A 157 -4.03 20.70 11.77
CA ASN A 157 -3.45 19.48 12.33
C ASN A 157 -2.21 19.01 11.53
N LYS A 158 -1.21 19.86 11.40
CA LYS A 158 -0.02 19.65 10.56
C LYS A 158 0.77 18.40 10.98
N GLY A 159 1.03 17.50 10.03
CA GLY A 159 1.80 16.26 10.23
C GLY A 159 1.09 15.22 11.10
N LYS A 160 -0.22 15.34 11.31
CA LYS A 160 -0.99 14.48 12.20
C LYS A 160 -2.10 13.71 11.45
N TYR A 161 -2.56 12.58 12.01
CA TYR A 161 -3.71 11.83 11.51
C TYR A 161 -4.93 12.75 11.26
N LEU A 162 -5.17 13.67 12.18
CA LEU A 162 -6.32 14.55 12.14
C LEU A 162 -6.29 15.58 11.00
N ALA A 163 -5.16 15.77 10.29
CA ALA A 163 -5.13 16.59 9.08
C ALA A 163 -6.09 16.06 8.02
N LEU A 164 -6.21 14.73 7.89
CA LEU A 164 -7.11 14.08 6.94
C LEU A 164 -8.58 14.08 7.36
N THR A 165 -8.91 14.57 8.58
CA THR A 165 -10.29 14.81 9.02
C THR A 165 -10.76 16.23 8.69
N GLU A 166 -9.85 17.14 8.33
CA GLU A 166 -10.20 18.51 8.02
C GLU A 166 -10.99 18.61 6.71
N GLN A 167 -12.03 19.44 6.68
CA GLN A 167 -12.88 19.59 5.50
C GLN A 167 -12.07 19.97 4.26
N LYS A 168 -11.01 20.76 4.43
CA LYS A 168 -10.10 21.14 3.35
C LYS A 168 -9.42 19.93 2.69
N ALA A 169 -8.97 18.94 3.48
CA ALA A 169 -8.38 17.72 2.94
C ALA A 169 -9.42 16.91 2.18
N ILE A 170 -10.60 16.74 2.77
CA ILE A 170 -11.71 16.00 2.17
C ILE A 170 -12.15 16.66 0.84
N ASP A 171 -12.32 17.97 0.82
CA ASP A 171 -12.71 18.72 -0.38
C ASP A 171 -11.66 18.61 -1.48
N TYR A 172 -10.38 18.70 -1.13
CA TYR A 172 -9.26 18.53 -2.05
C TYR A 172 -9.26 17.14 -2.70
N LEU A 173 -9.30 16.08 -1.89
CA LEU A 173 -9.30 14.69 -2.38
C LEU A 173 -10.52 14.39 -3.25
N LYS A 174 -11.69 14.88 -2.87
CA LYS A 174 -12.93 14.75 -3.67
C LYS A 174 -12.85 15.54 -4.97
N LYS A 175 -12.28 16.74 -4.96
CA LYS A 175 -12.10 17.57 -6.16
C LYS A 175 -11.10 16.93 -7.13
N LEU A 176 -10.02 16.34 -6.62
CA LEU A 176 -9.08 15.57 -7.43
C LEU A 176 -9.77 14.34 -8.04
N GLY A 177 -10.64 13.68 -7.27
CA GLY A 177 -11.46 12.56 -7.73
C GLY A 177 -10.95 11.18 -7.27
N VAL A 178 -9.91 11.12 -6.43
CA VAL A 178 -9.40 9.87 -5.87
C VAL A 178 -10.43 9.24 -4.91
N ASN A 179 -10.43 7.93 -4.79
CA ASN A 179 -11.37 7.18 -3.96
C ASN A 179 -10.72 6.12 -3.06
N ALA A 180 -9.40 6.03 -3.09
CA ALA A 180 -8.61 5.20 -2.20
C ALA A 180 -7.34 5.93 -1.80
N ILE A 181 -7.07 6.04 -0.51
CA ILE A 181 -5.83 6.60 0.04
C ILE A 181 -4.95 5.44 0.50
N HIS A 182 -3.77 5.31 -0.10
CA HIS A 182 -2.70 4.47 0.40
C HIS A 182 -1.84 5.31 1.34
N ILE A 183 -1.93 5.05 2.63
CA ILE A 183 -1.09 5.72 3.63
C ILE A 183 0.21 4.94 3.82
N LEU A 184 1.36 5.64 3.79
CA LEU A 184 2.65 5.07 4.12
C LEU A 184 2.61 4.45 5.51
N PRO A 185 3.61 3.61 5.89
CA PRO A 185 3.55 2.86 7.14
C PRO A 185 3.11 3.74 8.33
N SER A 186 2.02 3.33 8.96
CA SER A 186 1.35 4.09 10.02
C SER A 186 1.19 3.27 11.30
N PHE A 187 1.84 2.10 11.38
CA PHE A 187 2.05 1.41 12.66
C PHE A 187 3.34 1.92 13.31
N ASP A 188 3.49 1.63 14.60
CA ASP A 188 4.58 2.09 15.45
C ASP A 188 5.96 1.66 14.90
N PHE A 189 6.83 2.62 14.62
CA PHE A 189 8.15 2.42 14.05
C PHE A 189 9.25 3.11 14.88
N ALA A 190 10.51 2.70 14.71
CA ALA A 190 11.57 2.97 15.67
C ALA A 190 12.30 4.30 15.48
N SER A 191 12.29 4.88 14.29
CA SER A 191 13.19 5.98 13.91
C SER A 191 12.79 7.36 14.42
N ILE A 192 11.64 7.50 15.09
CA ILE A 192 11.17 8.76 15.67
C ILE A 192 11.18 8.66 17.19
N ASP A 193 11.83 9.60 17.84
CA ASP A 193 11.76 9.76 19.29
C ASP A 193 10.48 10.52 19.67
N GLU A 194 9.42 9.77 19.96
CA GLU A 194 8.10 10.31 20.30
C GLU A 194 8.11 11.16 21.59
N SER A 195 9.15 11.01 22.45
CA SER A 195 9.31 11.82 23.64
C SER A 195 9.73 13.26 23.37
N LYS A 196 10.09 13.56 22.11
CA LYS A 196 10.55 14.88 21.65
C LYS A 196 9.68 15.44 20.52
N PRO A 197 8.38 15.65 20.73
CA PRO A 197 7.45 16.05 19.68
C PRO A 197 7.78 17.42 19.06
N ASP A 198 8.48 18.28 19.77
CA ASP A 198 8.87 19.64 19.32
C ASP A 198 10.16 19.63 18.48
N VAL A 199 10.88 18.51 18.42
CA VAL A 199 12.07 18.36 17.58
C VAL A 199 11.63 17.90 16.20
N PRO A 200 12.00 18.61 15.12
CA PRO A 200 11.71 18.15 13.77
C PRO A 200 12.36 16.79 13.50
N GLN A 201 11.56 15.80 13.22
CA GLN A 201 11.98 14.44 12.90
C GLN A 201 11.14 13.95 11.72
N TYR A 202 11.74 13.16 10.86
CA TYR A 202 11.07 12.63 9.67
C TYR A 202 11.54 11.20 9.39
N ASN A 203 10.62 10.33 9.09
CA ASN A 203 10.89 9.02 8.49
C ASN A 203 9.64 8.56 7.73
N TRP A 204 9.81 7.76 6.67
CA TRP A 204 8.68 7.15 5.96
C TRP A 204 7.96 6.08 6.79
N GLY A 205 8.66 5.46 7.78
CA GLY A 205 8.09 4.46 8.67
C GLY A 205 8.39 3.01 8.30
N TYR A 206 9.31 2.74 7.37
CA TYR A 206 9.70 1.37 6.99
C TYR A 206 10.70 0.73 7.94
N ASP A 207 10.64 1.05 9.21
CA ASP A 207 11.46 0.48 10.30
C ASP A 207 10.58 0.01 11.47
N PRO A 208 9.79 -1.05 11.26
CA PRO A 208 8.71 -1.48 12.14
C PRO A 208 9.19 -1.92 13.51
N LEU A 209 8.43 -1.53 14.55
CA LEU A 209 8.65 -1.90 15.95
C LEU A 209 7.44 -2.66 16.53
N ASN A 210 6.22 -2.08 16.50
CA ASN A 210 4.99 -2.69 16.98
C ASN A 210 3.90 -2.66 15.89
N TYR A 211 3.72 -3.76 15.20
CA TYR A 211 2.91 -3.86 13.98
C TYR A 211 1.39 -3.67 14.17
N ASN A 212 0.88 -3.79 15.41
CA ASN A 212 -0.56 -3.72 15.68
C ASN A 212 -0.95 -2.44 16.43
N VAL A 213 -0.08 -1.44 16.42
CA VAL A 213 -0.28 -0.17 17.13
C VAL A 213 -0.09 0.97 16.14
N PRO A 214 -0.98 1.96 16.06
CA PRO A 214 -0.74 3.17 15.27
C PRO A 214 0.46 3.97 15.75
N GLU A 215 1.20 4.58 14.83
CA GLU A 215 2.37 5.42 15.08
C GLU A 215 2.02 6.63 15.97
N GLY A 216 2.80 6.85 17.00
CA GLY A 216 2.53 7.90 17.98
C GLY A 216 2.95 9.30 17.53
N SER A 217 3.95 9.45 16.67
CA SER A 217 4.40 10.76 16.18
C SER A 217 3.33 11.47 15.34
N TYR A 218 2.40 10.72 14.73
CA TYR A 218 1.25 11.27 14.02
C TYR A 218 0.06 11.59 14.92
N SER A 219 0.14 11.25 16.22
CA SER A 219 -0.84 11.62 17.24
C SER A 219 -0.44 12.92 17.94
N TYR A 220 -1.42 13.59 18.56
CA TYR A 220 -1.14 14.79 19.36
C TYR A 220 -0.42 14.49 20.68
N ASP A 221 -0.53 13.28 21.19
CA ASP A 221 0.10 12.87 22.43
C ASP A 221 0.43 11.38 22.43
N ALA A 222 1.68 11.07 22.10
CA ALA A 222 2.20 9.71 22.09
C ALA A 222 2.32 9.09 23.49
N SER A 223 2.29 9.90 24.56
CA SER A 223 2.34 9.41 25.94
C SER A 223 1.03 8.76 26.38
N LEU A 224 -0.08 9.06 25.68
CA LEU A 224 -1.41 8.51 25.93
C LEU A 224 -1.72 7.40 24.90
N PRO A 225 -1.57 6.11 25.25
CA PRO A 225 -1.74 5.00 24.31
C PRO A 225 -3.07 5.00 23.57
N THR A 226 -4.16 5.40 24.23
CA THR A 226 -5.50 5.47 23.64
C THR A 226 -5.65 6.58 22.61
N ARG A 227 -4.83 7.65 22.71
CA ARG A 227 -4.94 8.82 21.86
C ARG A 227 -4.57 8.51 20.41
N ARG A 228 -3.41 7.87 20.17
CA ARG A 228 -2.98 7.47 18.82
C ARG A 228 -4.00 6.55 18.14
N ILE A 229 -4.60 5.62 18.90
CA ILE A 229 -5.61 4.69 18.40
C ILE A 229 -6.90 5.44 17.99
N MET A 230 -7.37 6.32 18.88
CA MET A 230 -8.59 7.12 18.64
C MET A 230 -8.42 8.04 17.41
N GLU A 231 -7.30 8.76 17.31
CA GLU A 231 -7.06 9.70 16.21
C GLU A 231 -6.92 8.97 14.88
N PHE A 232 -6.29 7.80 14.84
CA PHE A 232 -6.26 6.96 13.65
C PHE A 232 -7.67 6.51 13.22
N LYS A 233 -8.49 6.04 14.17
CA LYS A 233 -9.91 5.69 13.90
C LYS A 233 -10.72 6.89 13.41
N GLN A 234 -10.50 8.08 13.97
CA GLN A 234 -11.16 9.31 13.51
C GLN A 234 -10.81 9.64 12.06
N MET A 235 -9.55 9.48 11.68
CA MET A 235 -9.10 9.64 10.30
C MET A 235 -9.80 8.65 9.36
N VAL A 236 -9.78 7.36 9.67
CA VAL A 236 -10.46 6.34 8.86
C VAL A 236 -11.94 6.65 8.71
N GLN A 237 -12.63 6.96 9.81
CA GLN A 237 -14.05 7.30 9.79
C GLN A 237 -14.35 8.54 8.93
N ALA A 238 -13.50 9.56 8.98
CA ALA A 238 -13.68 10.77 8.18
C ALA A 238 -13.54 10.50 6.67
N LEU A 239 -12.56 9.69 6.29
CA LEU A 239 -12.35 9.25 4.91
C LEU A 239 -13.50 8.37 4.41
N HIS A 240 -13.99 7.42 5.21
CA HIS A 240 -15.16 6.59 4.89
C HIS A 240 -16.42 7.43 4.66
N LYS A 241 -16.68 8.41 5.54
CA LYS A 241 -17.80 9.36 5.35
C LYS A 241 -17.69 10.16 4.06
N ALA A 242 -16.48 10.39 3.58
CA ALA A 242 -16.21 11.06 2.31
C ALA A 242 -16.33 10.14 1.08
N GLY A 243 -16.51 8.83 1.28
CA GLY A 243 -16.51 7.82 0.22
C GLY A 243 -15.10 7.44 -0.26
N ILE A 244 -14.11 7.56 0.62
CA ILE A 244 -12.69 7.28 0.33
C ILE A 244 -12.25 6.08 1.15
N ARG A 245 -11.72 5.06 0.49
CA ARG A 245 -11.15 3.85 1.10
C ARG A 245 -9.78 4.15 1.71
N VAL A 246 -9.40 3.39 2.73
CA VAL A 246 -8.09 3.49 3.37
C VAL A 246 -7.31 2.19 3.16
N ILE A 247 -6.16 2.30 2.52
CA ILE A 247 -5.22 1.22 2.26
C ILE A 247 -4.01 1.43 3.17
N LEU A 248 -3.70 0.44 3.98
CA LEU A 248 -2.56 0.48 4.90
C LEU A 248 -1.33 -0.15 4.25
N ASP A 249 -0.20 0.56 4.29
CA ASP A 249 1.10 0.00 3.96
C ASP A 249 1.61 -0.89 5.11
N VAL A 250 1.94 -2.14 4.82
CA VAL A 250 2.38 -3.11 5.83
C VAL A 250 3.76 -3.67 5.50
N VAL A 251 4.65 -3.63 6.50
CA VAL A 251 6.08 -3.96 6.36
C VAL A 251 6.39 -5.20 7.19
N TYR A 252 5.87 -6.36 6.77
CA TYR A 252 6.12 -7.62 7.49
C TYR A 252 7.45 -8.30 7.11
N ASN A 253 8.12 -7.82 6.08
CA ASN A 253 9.32 -8.46 5.52
C ASN A 253 10.56 -8.37 6.40
N HIS A 254 10.64 -7.41 7.33
CA HIS A 254 11.76 -7.23 8.27
C HIS A 254 11.32 -6.54 9.56
N THR A 255 12.23 -6.44 10.52
CA THR A 255 12.11 -5.58 11.71
C THR A 255 13.26 -4.58 11.74
N TYR A 256 13.06 -3.44 12.39
CA TYR A 256 14.10 -2.41 12.53
C TYR A 256 15.43 -2.97 13.06
N ASP A 257 15.39 -3.79 14.12
CA ASP A 257 16.57 -4.43 14.71
C ASP A 257 16.23 -5.89 15.06
N LEU A 258 16.87 -6.84 14.39
CA LEU A 258 16.61 -8.25 14.64
C LEU A 258 16.88 -8.63 16.10
N ALA A 259 18.05 -8.27 16.63
CA ALA A 259 18.49 -8.72 17.97
C ALA A 259 17.61 -8.17 19.11
N ASN A 260 17.08 -6.96 18.91
CA ASN A 260 16.24 -6.27 19.88
C ASN A 260 14.75 -6.28 19.54
N SER A 261 14.36 -6.98 18.47
CA SER A 261 12.95 -7.07 18.06
C SER A 261 12.08 -7.76 19.10
N ASN A 262 10.81 -7.43 19.12
CA ASN A 262 9.82 -8.12 19.94
C ASN A 262 9.73 -9.62 19.58
N PHE A 263 9.98 -9.98 18.33
CA PHE A 263 10.04 -11.36 17.85
C PHE A 263 11.18 -12.14 18.52
N GLU A 264 12.40 -11.63 18.43
CA GLU A 264 13.59 -12.33 18.96
C GLU A 264 13.60 -12.37 20.48
N ARG A 265 13.09 -11.31 21.14
CA ARG A 265 12.95 -11.25 22.60
C ARG A 265 11.86 -12.16 23.15
N THR A 266 10.87 -12.51 22.31
CA THR A 266 9.74 -13.37 22.70
C THR A 266 9.99 -14.84 22.36
N PHE A 267 10.37 -15.13 21.12
CA PHE A 267 10.63 -16.49 20.67
C PHE A 267 11.84 -16.52 19.71
N PRO A 268 13.07 -16.65 20.24
CA PRO A 268 14.30 -16.56 19.46
C PRO A 268 14.30 -17.48 18.24
N LYS A 269 14.71 -16.95 17.09
CA LYS A 269 14.87 -17.65 15.79
C LYS A 269 13.57 -18.16 15.16
N ALA A 270 12.40 -17.93 15.77
CA ALA A 270 11.15 -18.50 15.28
C ALA A 270 10.53 -17.71 14.11
N TYR A 271 10.85 -16.42 14.00
CA TYR A 271 10.21 -15.50 13.04
C TYR A 271 11.08 -15.14 11.84
N TYR A 272 12.39 -15.42 11.89
CA TYR A 272 13.33 -14.97 10.88
C TYR A 272 13.90 -16.13 10.05
N ARG A 273 14.30 -15.81 8.81
CA ARG A 273 15.12 -16.70 7.97
C ARG A 273 16.59 -16.57 8.29
N TYR A 274 17.26 -17.70 8.22
CA TYR A 274 18.70 -17.79 8.39
C TYR A 274 19.32 -18.55 7.22
N LYS A 275 20.52 -18.16 6.84
CA LYS A 275 21.34 -18.89 5.88
C LYS A 275 21.83 -20.21 6.47
N ALA A 276 22.40 -21.08 5.63
CA ALA A 276 22.92 -22.38 6.07
C ALA A 276 24.06 -22.28 7.11
N ASP A 277 24.79 -21.17 7.12
CA ASP A 277 25.84 -20.87 8.10
C ASP A 277 25.31 -20.31 9.42
N GLY A 278 24.01 -20.15 9.54
CA GLY A 278 23.33 -19.63 10.74
C GLY A 278 23.30 -18.10 10.84
N THR A 279 23.82 -17.36 9.86
CA THR A 279 23.67 -15.90 9.80
C THR A 279 22.28 -15.50 9.31
N PRO A 280 21.74 -14.33 9.72
CA PRO A 280 20.48 -13.84 9.21
C PRO A 280 20.49 -13.71 7.67
N SER A 281 19.39 -14.08 7.03
CA SER A 281 19.13 -13.75 5.64
C SER A 281 18.67 -12.30 5.51
N ASP A 282 18.90 -11.68 4.35
CA ASP A 282 18.61 -10.26 4.12
C ASP A 282 18.03 -10.01 2.72
N GLY A 283 16.88 -10.60 2.47
CA GLY A 283 16.12 -10.32 1.25
C GLY A 283 15.43 -8.95 1.27
N SER A 284 15.33 -8.35 2.45
CA SER A 284 14.76 -7.00 2.61
C SER A 284 15.76 -5.87 2.31
N GLY A 285 17.07 -6.16 2.34
CA GLY A 285 18.11 -5.11 2.28
C GLY A 285 18.22 -4.25 3.55
N CYS A 286 17.53 -4.66 4.64
CA CYS A 286 17.49 -3.93 5.93
C CYS A 286 18.22 -4.69 7.05
N GLY A 287 19.06 -5.68 6.70
CA GLY A 287 19.88 -6.47 7.64
C GLY A 287 19.20 -7.72 8.21
N ASN A 288 17.95 -7.98 7.89
CA ASN A 288 17.21 -9.17 8.28
C ASN A 288 16.00 -9.41 7.39
N GLU A 289 15.46 -10.62 7.38
CA GLU A 289 14.17 -10.92 6.77
C GLU A 289 13.34 -11.86 7.64
N THR A 290 12.03 -11.65 7.65
CA THR A 290 11.09 -12.55 8.31
C THR A 290 10.83 -13.79 7.46
N ALA A 291 10.41 -14.86 8.10
CA ALA A 291 10.16 -16.16 7.49
C ALA A 291 8.66 -16.46 7.50
N SER A 292 7.93 -15.92 6.52
CA SER A 292 6.47 -16.08 6.44
C SER A 292 6.01 -17.54 6.35
N GLU A 293 6.86 -18.43 5.83
CA GLU A 293 6.62 -19.88 5.79
C GLU A 293 6.72 -20.57 7.16
N LYS A 294 7.28 -19.91 8.18
CA LYS A 294 7.34 -20.46 9.53
C LYS A 294 6.01 -20.24 10.28
N PRO A 295 5.54 -21.24 11.04
CA PRO A 295 4.19 -21.19 11.62
C PRO A 295 3.88 -19.95 12.44
N LEU A 296 4.83 -19.45 13.26
CA LEU A 296 4.60 -18.28 14.11
C LEU A 296 4.54 -16.98 13.29
N MET A 297 5.38 -16.82 12.26
CA MET A 297 5.34 -15.64 11.41
C MET A 297 4.11 -15.67 10.49
N HIS A 298 3.78 -16.83 9.93
CA HIS A 298 2.56 -17.03 9.17
C HIS A 298 1.31 -16.61 9.96
N GLU A 299 1.14 -17.18 11.16
CA GLU A 299 0.04 -16.82 12.06
C GLU A 299 0.04 -15.33 12.42
N PHE A 300 1.22 -14.77 12.69
CA PHE A 300 1.36 -13.36 13.01
C PHE A 300 0.82 -12.46 11.89
N MET A 301 1.22 -12.70 10.64
CA MET A 301 0.77 -11.91 9.49
C MET A 301 -0.75 -12.00 9.29
N LEU A 302 -1.31 -13.21 9.38
CA LEU A 302 -2.75 -13.41 9.21
C LEU A 302 -3.56 -12.66 10.30
N GLU A 303 -3.20 -12.84 11.56
CA GLU A 303 -3.94 -12.24 12.68
C GLU A 303 -3.76 -10.72 12.70
N SER A 304 -2.58 -10.21 12.39
CA SER A 304 -2.30 -8.77 12.31
C SER A 304 -3.16 -8.10 11.22
N MET A 305 -3.19 -8.63 10.00
CA MET A 305 -4.01 -8.04 8.93
C MET A 305 -5.50 -8.12 9.23
N LYS A 306 -5.97 -9.25 9.78
CA LYS A 306 -7.37 -9.40 10.25
C LYS A 306 -7.72 -8.38 11.32
N TYR A 307 -6.78 -8.10 12.22
CA TYR A 307 -6.96 -7.11 13.29
C TYR A 307 -7.14 -5.70 12.72
N TRP A 308 -6.27 -5.26 11.79
CA TRP A 308 -6.41 -3.97 11.14
C TRP A 308 -7.75 -3.81 10.42
N VAL A 309 -8.25 -4.88 9.78
CA VAL A 309 -9.57 -4.88 9.13
C VAL A 309 -10.70 -4.77 10.16
N LYS A 310 -10.64 -5.53 11.26
CA LYS A 310 -11.74 -5.61 12.23
C LYS A 310 -11.77 -4.43 13.20
N GLU A 311 -10.60 -4.00 13.66
CA GLU A 311 -10.47 -2.95 14.68
C GLU A 311 -10.44 -1.54 14.08
N TYR A 312 -9.78 -1.39 12.92
CA TYR A 312 -9.58 -0.08 12.28
C TYR A 312 -10.35 0.08 10.96
N HIS A 313 -11.12 -0.91 10.56
CA HIS A 313 -11.95 -0.93 9.34
C HIS A 313 -11.17 -0.68 8.04
N ILE A 314 -9.90 -1.09 7.99
CA ILE A 314 -9.03 -0.92 6.82
C ILE A 314 -9.61 -1.61 5.59
N ASP A 315 -9.58 -0.94 4.43
CA ASP A 315 -10.18 -1.39 3.16
C ASP A 315 -9.22 -2.13 2.25
N GLY A 316 -7.94 -2.11 2.53
CA GLY A 316 -6.94 -2.79 1.71
C GLY A 316 -5.54 -2.68 2.28
N PHE A 317 -4.61 -3.40 1.67
CA PHE A 317 -3.21 -3.44 2.08
C PHE A 317 -2.27 -3.35 0.89
N ARG A 318 -1.24 -2.52 1.03
CA ARG A 318 -0.02 -2.59 0.22
C ARG A 318 1.03 -3.35 1.01
N VAL A 319 1.54 -4.44 0.47
CA VAL A 319 2.54 -5.28 1.13
C VAL A 319 3.92 -4.88 0.62
N ASP A 320 4.69 -4.26 1.50
CA ASP A 320 6.08 -3.87 1.25
C ASP A 320 6.93 -5.10 0.98
N LEU A 321 7.79 -5.04 -0.07
CA LEU A 321 8.63 -6.15 -0.50
C LEU A 321 7.88 -7.50 -0.44
N MET A 322 6.68 -7.56 -1.03
CA MET A 322 5.83 -8.76 -1.03
C MET A 322 6.59 -9.99 -1.52
N GLY A 323 7.56 -9.79 -2.42
CA GLY A 323 8.45 -10.84 -2.92
C GLY A 323 9.40 -11.47 -1.89
N VAL A 324 9.46 -10.99 -0.66
CA VAL A 324 10.15 -11.65 0.46
C VAL A 324 9.27 -12.73 1.09
N HIS A 325 7.96 -12.62 0.99
CA HIS A 325 7.00 -13.57 1.56
C HIS A 325 6.76 -14.76 0.63
N ASP A 326 6.32 -15.87 1.21
CA ASP A 326 5.98 -17.05 0.43
C ASP A 326 4.55 -16.98 -0.14
N ILE A 327 4.35 -17.64 -1.30
CA ILE A 327 3.08 -17.68 -2.03
C ILE A 327 1.94 -18.22 -1.17
N GLN A 328 2.22 -19.27 -0.35
CA GLN A 328 1.17 -19.90 0.46
C GLN A 328 0.63 -18.95 1.52
N THR A 329 1.52 -18.24 2.23
CA THR A 329 1.11 -17.22 3.21
C THR A 329 0.29 -16.11 2.57
N MET A 330 0.69 -15.62 1.41
CA MET A 330 -0.08 -14.59 0.70
C MET A 330 -1.46 -15.07 0.28
N ASN A 331 -1.58 -16.31 -0.20
CA ASN A 331 -2.87 -16.93 -0.53
C ASN A 331 -3.75 -17.15 0.71
N ASP A 332 -3.16 -17.54 1.84
CA ASP A 332 -3.90 -17.72 3.09
C ASP A 332 -4.41 -16.38 3.63
N ILE A 333 -3.59 -15.32 3.57
CA ILE A 333 -4.03 -13.95 3.86
C ILE A 333 -5.21 -13.56 2.97
N ARG A 334 -5.11 -13.77 1.64
CA ARG A 334 -6.20 -13.42 0.73
C ARG A 334 -7.49 -14.17 1.08
N ARG A 335 -7.38 -15.46 1.38
CA ARG A 335 -8.53 -16.29 1.79
C ARG A 335 -9.19 -15.77 3.07
N GLU A 336 -8.39 -15.51 4.11
CA GLU A 336 -8.88 -15.03 5.41
C GLU A 336 -9.53 -13.64 5.30
N LEU A 337 -8.94 -12.74 4.51
CA LEU A 337 -9.51 -11.42 4.26
C LEU A 337 -10.81 -11.51 3.44
N ASN A 338 -10.88 -12.41 2.44
CA ASN A 338 -12.11 -12.65 1.68
C ASN A 338 -13.26 -13.16 2.57
N ALA A 339 -12.93 -13.94 3.61
CA ALA A 339 -13.94 -14.42 4.56
C ALA A 339 -14.52 -13.30 5.42
N ILE A 340 -13.79 -12.20 5.61
CA ILE A 340 -14.29 -11.00 6.29
C ILE A 340 -15.06 -10.11 5.30
N ASP A 341 -14.42 -9.79 4.17
CA ASP A 341 -14.97 -8.94 3.14
C ASP A 341 -14.17 -9.13 1.83
N PRO A 342 -14.81 -9.64 0.75
CA PRO A 342 -14.11 -9.87 -0.52
C PRO A 342 -13.66 -8.58 -1.22
N GLU A 343 -14.17 -7.43 -0.83
CA GLU A 343 -13.80 -6.13 -1.38
C GLU A 343 -12.49 -5.56 -0.80
N ILE A 344 -11.89 -6.20 0.23
CA ILE A 344 -10.58 -5.81 0.75
C ILE A 344 -9.53 -6.04 -0.34
N PHE A 345 -8.89 -4.96 -0.80
CA PHE A 345 -7.90 -5.04 -1.87
C PHE A 345 -6.51 -5.30 -1.32
N VAL A 346 -5.76 -6.23 -1.93
CA VAL A 346 -4.38 -6.55 -1.55
C VAL A 346 -3.48 -6.45 -2.77
N TYR A 347 -2.43 -5.68 -2.65
CA TYR A 347 -1.39 -5.57 -3.66
C TYR A 347 -0.04 -5.34 -2.99
N GLY A 348 1.05 -5.48 -3.73
CA GLY A 348 2.36 -5.24 -3.16
C GLY A 348 3.48 -5.21 -4.20
N GLU A 349 4.68 -5.11 -3.69
CA GLU A 349 5.90 -5.14 -4.50
C GLU A 349 6.30 -6.59 -4.78
N GLY A 350 6.15 -7.01 -6.03
CA GLY A 350 6.47 -8.36 -6.47
C GLY A 350 7.98 -8.60 -6.66
N TRP A 351 8.81 -8.07 -5.76
CA TRP A 351 10.27 -8.21 -5.74
C TRP A 351 10.81 -8.24 -4.32
N SER A 352 12.11 -8.52 -4.17
CA SER A 352 12.89 -8.38 -2.95
C SER A 352 14.03 -7.40 -3.21
N ALA A 353 14.54 -6.73 -2.18
CA ALA A 353 15.69 -5.82 -2.28
C ALA A 353 17.03 -6.58 -2.30
N GLY A 354 17.05 -7.79 -1.74
CA GLY A 354 18.22 -8.67 -1.70
C GLY A 354 17.87 -10.12 -2.01
N THR A 355 18.79 -11.04 -1.71
CA THR A 355 18.56 -12.48 -1.92
C THR A 355 17.99 -13.12 -0.67
N CYS A 356 16.82 -13.73 -0.79
CA CYS A 356 16.16 -14.47 0.29
C CYS A 356 16.78 -15.88 0.44
N ALA A 357 16.94 -16.34 1.68
CA ALA A 357 17.31 -17.72 1.98
C ALA A 357 16.09 -18.66 1.92
N TYR A 358 15.33 -18.56 0.84
CA TYR A 358 14.16 -19.40 0.54
C TYR A 358 14.07 -19.63 -0.96
N PRO A 359 13.50 -20.76 -1.44
CA PRO A 359 13.41 -21.02 -2.87
C PRO A 359 12.65 -19.92 -3.62
N HIS A 360 13.30 -19.35 -4.63
CA HIS A 360 12.77 -18.21 -5.38
C HIS A 360 11.41 -18.49 -6.05
N ASP A 361 11.20 -19.71 -6.51
CA ASP A 361 9.94 -20.16 -7.13
C ASP A 361 8.77 -20.31 -6.14
N LYS A 362 9.04 -20.21 -4.84
CA LYS A 362 8.03 -20.20 -3.78
C LYS A 362 7.77 -18.81 -3.20
N LEU A 363 8.51 -17.81 -3.64
CA LEU A 363 8.34 -16.43 -3.20
C LEU A 363 7.24 -15.72 -4.00
N ALA A 364 6.53 -14.79 -3.35
CA ALA A 364 5.45 -14.00 -3.94
C ALA A 364 5.97 -12.89 -4.86
N MET A 365 6.87 -13.29 -5.78
CA MET A 365 7.40 -12.44 -6.82
C MET A 365 6.34 -12.07 -7.86
N LYS A 366 6.54 -10.99 -8.62
CA LYS A 366 5.64 -10.54 -9.69
C LYS A 366 5.30 -11.67 -10.67
N ALA A 367 6.27 -12.49 -11.04
CA ALA A 367 6.05 -13.64 -11.92
C ALA A 367 5.15 -14.74 -11.31
N ALA A 368 4.96 -14.74 -9.99
CA ALA A 368 4.10 -15.69 -9.29
C ALA A 368 2.65 -15.20 -9.11
N ILE A 369 2.31 -13.98 -9.53
CA ILE A 369 0.96 -13.42 -9.45
C ILE A 369 -0.13 -14.35 -10.02
N PRO A 370 0.08 -15.11 -11.11
CA PRO A 370 -0.90 -16.10 -11.57
C PRO A 370 -1.27 -17.19 -10.54
N GLN A 371 -0.41 -17.42 -9.55
CA GLN A 371 -0.64 -18.37 -8.46
C GLN A 371 -1.32 -17.70 -7.24
N MET A 372 -1.55 -16.40 -7.29
CA MET A 372 -2.11 -15.60 -6.19
C MET A 372 -3.36 -14.82 -6.66
N PRO A 373 -4.49 -15.53 -6.92
CA PRO A 373 -5.70 -14.88 -7.40
C PRO A 373 -6.22 -13.85 -6.40
N GLY A 374 -6.59 -12.65 -6.92
CA GLY A 374 -7.08 -11.55 -6.10
C GLY A 374 -5.99 -10.73 -5.39
N ILE A 375 -4.71 -10.99 -5.70
CA ILE A 375 -3.58 -10.16 -5.28
C ILE A 375 -2.96 -9.50 -6.50
N ALA A 376 -2.63 -8.20 -6.40
CA ALA A 376 -2.01 -7.43 -7.46
C ALA A 376 -0.54 -7.11 -7.16
N ALA A 377 0.21 -6.74 -8.19
CA ALA A 377 1.59 -6.27 -8.06
C ALA A 377 1.81 -4.97 -8.83
N PHE A 378 2.73 -4.15 -8.33
CA PHE A 378 3.25 -3.00 -9.05
C PHE A 378 3.91 -3.41 -10.38
N SER A 379 3.64 -2.65 -11.44
CA SER A 379 4.25 -2.87 -12.74
C SER A 379 5.44 -1.93 -12.97
N ASP A 380 6.63 -2.38 -12.60
CA ASP A 380 7.87 -1.73 -12.98
C ASP A 380 8.08 -1.74 -14.51
N ASP A 381 7.43 -2.64 -15.25
CA ASP A 381 7.48 -2.67 -16.71
C ASP A 381 6.97 -1.37 -17.34
N ILE A 382 5.76 -0.90 -16.95
CA ILE A 382 5.22 0.37 -17.51
C ILE A 382 5.90 1.58 -16.87
N ARG A 383 6.21 1.54 -15.56
CA ARG A 383 6.91 2.63 -14.87
C ARG A 383 8.22 2.98 -15.58
N ASP A 384 9.08 1.99 -15.74
CA ASP A 384 10.42 2.19 -16.30
C ASP A 384 10.39 2.37 -17.82
N ALA A 385 9.40 1.80 -18.51
CA ALA A 385 9.19 2.11 -19.92
C ALA A 385 8.83 3.59 -20.12
N LEU A 386 8.00 4.17 -19.25
CA LEU A 386 7.64 5.58 -19.35
C LEU A 386 8.81 6.50 -18.98
N ARG A 387 9.35 6.37 -17.77
CA ARG A 387 10.28 7.35 -17.18
C ARG A 387 11.76 7.02 -17.30
N GLY A 388 12.10 5.78 -17.69
CA GLY A 388 13.46 5.25 -17.70
C GLY A 388 13.73 4.27 -16.55
N PRO A 389 14.78 3.42 -16.67
CA PRO A 389 15.05 2.30 -15.77
C PRO A 389 15.42 2.78 -14.37
N PHE A 390 15.00 2.03 -13.36
CA PHE A 390 15.33 2.28 -11.95
C PHE A 390 16.85 2.30 -11.70
N SER A 391 17.62 1.55 -12.48
CA SER A 391 19.06 1.40 -12.28
C SER A 391 19.91 2.60 -12.70
N ASP A 392 19.33 3.57 -13.43
CA ASP A 392 20.05 4.76 -13.94
C ASP A 392 19.11 5.98 -14.04
N ASP A 393 19.28 6.91 -13.13
CA ASP A 393 18.45 8.12 -13.05
C ASP A 393 18.56 9.05 -14.26
N HIS A 394 19.68 8.97 -14.99
CA HIS A 394 19.95 9.81 -16.14
C HIS A 394 19.51 9.18 -17.47
N GLN A 395 19.11 7.91 -17.45
CA GLN A 395 18.60 7.24 -18.64
C GLN A 395 17.10 7.54 -18.81
N ALA A 396 16.75 8.22 -19.90
CA ALA A 396 15.36 8.50 -20.24
C ALA A 396 14.60 7.24 -20.66
N GLY A 397 13.27 7.29 -20.56
CA GLY A 397 12.34 6.31 -21.10
C GLY A 397 11.62 6.83 -22.35
N PHE A 398 10.44 6.27 -22.60
CA PHE A 398 9.54 6.67 -23.70
C PHE A 398 9.26 8.19 -23.69
N LEU A 399 9.02 8.77 -22.52
CA LEU A 399 8.77 10.21 -22.36
C LEU A 399 9.92 11.08 -22.90
N GLY A 400 11.16 10.59 -22.85
CA GLY A 400 12.33 11.25 -23.43
C GLY A 400 12.60 10.85 -24.89
N GLY A 401 11.65 10.20 -25.59
CA GLY A 401 11.79 9.82 -26.99
C GLY A 401 12.67 8.59 -27.23
N VAL A 402 12.83 7.72 -26.23
CA VAL A 402 13.58 6.46 -26.35
C VAL A 402 12.72 5.43 -27.07
N LYS A 403 13.26 4.89 -28.16
CA LYS A 403 12.61 3.88 -29.00
C LYS A 403 12.70 2.48 -28.42
N GLY A 404 11.75 1.61 -28.82
CA GLY A 404 11.74 0.18 -28.46
C GLY A 404 11.11 -0.14 -27.11
N LEU A 405 10.48 0.86 -26.46
CA LEU A 405 9.76 0.71 -25.20
C LEU A 405 8.24 0.56 -25.39
N GLU A 406 7.76 0.69 -26.62
CA GLU A 406 6.34 0.69 -26.98
C GLU A 406 5.64 -0.60 -26.55
N GLU A 407 6.32 -1.76 -26.66
CA GLU A 407 5.73 -3.04 -26.24
C GLU A 407 5.52 -3.12 -24.73
N SER A 408 6.41 -2.53 -23.93
CA SER A 408 6.22 -2.45 -22.46
C SER A 408 5.05 -1.56 -22.09
N ILE A 409 4.86 -0.45 -22.80
CA ILE A 409 3.70 0.44 -22.58
C ILE A 409 2.41 -0.25 -23.04
N LYS A 410 2.40 -0.94 -24.20
CA LYS A 410 1.25 -1.74 -24.65
C LYS A 410 0.88 -2.82 -23.65
N ALA A 411 1.86 -3.54 -23.10
CA ALA A 411 1.65 -4.53 -22.05
C ALA A 411 1.00 -3.92 -20.81
N GLY A 412 1.49 -2.75 -20.37
CA GLY A 412 0.92 -1.98 -19.27
C GLY A 412 -0.49 -1.48 -19.55
N ILE A 413 -0.74 -0.92 -20.76
CA ILE A 413 -2.09 -0.50 -21.19
C ILE A 413 -3.06 -1.68 -21.14
N ALA A 414 -2.64 -2.88 -21.57
CA ALA A 414 -3.45 -4.09 -21.51
C ALA A 414 -3.62 -4.67 -20.10
N GLY A 415 -2.97 -4.09 -19.07
CA GLY A 415 -3.04 -4.61 -17.70
C GLY A 415 -2.18 -5.84 -17.46
N MET A 416 -1.08 -6.00 -18.21
CA MET A 416 -0.11 -7.11 -18.13
C MET A 416 -0.72 -8.51 -18.34
N ILE A 417 -1.89 -8.58 -18.96
CA ILE A 417 -2.55 -9.84 -19.35
C ILE A 417 -2.01 -10.36 -20.69
N ALA A 418 -2.25 -11.62 -21.00
CA ALA A 418 -2.01 -12.15 -22.34
C ALA A 418 -2.90 -11.42 -23.37
N HIS A 419 -2.31 -10.65 -24.27
CA HIS A 419 -2.99 -9.92 -25.33
C HIS A 419 -2.35 -10.24 -26.70
N PRO A 420 -3.15 -10.53 -27.76
CA PRO A 420 -2.62 -11.02 -29.03
C PRO A 420 -1.71 -10.02 -29.78
N GLN A 421 -1.82 -8.73 -29.47
CA GLN A 421 -1.04 -7.65 -30.10
C GLN A 421 0.15 -7.17 -29.23
N VAL A 422 0.51 -7.90 -28.17
CA VAL A 422 1.66 -7.59 -27.30
C VAL A 422 2.73 -8.67 -27.45
N ASP A 423 3.91 -8.27 -27.90
CA ASP A 423 5.09 -9.14 -27.95
C ASP A 423 5.87 -9.06 -26.63
N TYR A 424 5.57 -9.97 -25.72
CA TYR A 424 6.21 -10.02 -24.41
C TYR A 424 7.73 -10.25 -24.47
N ASN A 425 8.30 -10.76 -25.56
CA ASN A 425 9.76 -10.89 -25.69
C ASN A 425 10.45 -9.52 -25.72
N LYS A 426 9.72 -8.46 -26.12
CA LYS A 426 10.20 -7.07 -26.19
C LYS A 426 9.84 -6.25 -24.94
N VAL A 427 9.04 -6.77 -24.03
CA VAL A 427 8.74 -6.09 -22.76
C VAL A 427 10.01 -6.05 -21.89
N ASN A 428 10.20 -4.98 -21.12
CA ASN A 428 11.43 -4.72 -20.34
C ASN A 428 11.84 -5.91 -19.47
N TYR A 429 11.01 -6.25 -18.48
CA TYR A 429 11.33 -7.23 -17.44
C TYR A 429 10.50 -8.49 -17.57
N SER A 430 9.18 -8.35 -17.74
CA SER A 430 8.24 -9.47 -17.79
C SER A 430 8.19 -10.08 -19.18
N LYS A 431 8.95 -11.15 -19.41
CA LYS A 431 8.98 -11.86 -20.72
C LYS A 431 7.74 -12.75 -20.96
N LYS A 432 6.77 -12.69 -20.06
CA LYS A 432 5.45 -13.34 -20.14
C LYS A 432 4.43 -12.47 -19.42
N PRO A 433 3.14 -12.53 -19.79
CA PRO A 433 2.09 -11.89 -18.99
C PRO A 433 2.11 -12.47 -17.56
N TYR A 434 2.06 -11.59 -16.56
CA TYR A 434 2.01 -12.03 -15.16
C TYR A 434 0.62 -11.87 -14.56
N ALA A 435 -0.28 -11.11 -15.17
CA ALA A 435 -1.64 -10.95 -14.69
C ALA A 435 -2.61 -11.89 -15.43
N ILE A 436 -3.49 -12.56 -14.69
CA ILE A 436 -4.63 -13.30 -15.25
C ILE A 436 -5.74 -12.31 -15.57
N GLU A 437 -6.00 -11.37 -14.66
CA GLU A 437 -6.95 -10.28 -14.83
C GLU A 437 -6.22 -8.93 -14.72
N PRO A 438 -6.66 -7.90 -15.44
CA PRO A 438 -5.99 -6.59 -15.44
C PRO A 438 -5.97 -5.93 -14.04
N THR A 439 -6.88 -6.31 -13.16
CA THR A 439 -6.93 -5.86 -11.76
C THR A 439 -5.78 -6.39 -10.89
N GLN A 440 -4.97 -7.33 -11.40
CA GLN A 440 -3.75 -7.80 -10.74
C GLN A 440 -2.51 -6.96 -11.08
N MET A 441 -2.67 -5.88 -11.81
CA MET A 441 -1.61 -4.94 -12.15
C MET A 441 -1.88 -3.56 -11.55
N ILE A 442 -0.91 -3.02 -10.81
CA ILE A 442 -0.90 -1.60 -10.41
C ILE A 442 -0.16 -0.80 -11.48
N SER A 443 -0.88 0.13 -12.11
CA SER A 443 -0.35 1.03 -13.13
C SER A 443 0.11 2.33 -12.48
N TYR A 444 1.38 2.69 -12.64
CA TYR A 444 1.96 3.88 -12.03
C TYR A 444 3.19 4.37 -12.80
N VAL A 445 3.61 5.59 -12.52
CA VAL A 445 4.83 6.16 -13.09
C VAL A 445 5.85 6.57 -12.01
N SER A 446 5.40 6.91 -10.81
CA SER A 446 6.25 7.11 -9.64
C SER A 446 5.51 6.81 -8.34
N CYS A 447 6.25 6.64 -7.26
CA CYS A 447 5.76 6.42 -5.89
C CYS A 447 6.69 7.16 -4.91
N HIS A 448 6.57 6.88 -3.61
CA HIS A 448 7.46 7.48 -2.60
C HIS A 448 8.93 7.11 -2.80
N ASP A 449 9.20 5.84 -3.24
CA ASP A 449 10.53 5.32 -3.53
C ASP A 449 11.12 5.94 -4.78
N ASP A 450 12.46 6.10 -4.79
CA ASP A 450 13.19 6.63 -5.93
C ASP A 450 12.87 8.11 -6.19
N LEU A 451 13.23 8.64 -7.34
CA LEU A 451 12.87 10.00 -7.76
C LEU A 451 11.38 10.12 -8.04
N CYS A 452 10.73 11.16 -7.53
CA CYS A 452 9.39 11.52 -8.01
C CYS A 452 9.42 11.91 -9.49
N LEU A 453 8.27 11.94 -10.15
CA LEU A 453 8.19 12.10 -11.61
C LEU A 453 8.92 13.37 -12.10
N VAL A 454 8.70 14.51 -11.45
CA VAL A 454 9.36 15.78 -11.81
C VAL A 454 10.87 15.69 -11.70
N ASP A 455 11.40 15.11 -10.62
CA ASP A 455 12.84 14.95 -10.42
C ASP A 455 13.43 14.00 -11.45
N ARG A 456 12.71 12.91 -11.74
CA ARG A 456 13.13 11.93 -12.74
C ARG A 456 13.19 12.52 -14.15
N LEU A 457 12.18 13.29 -14.55
CA LEU A 457 12.16 13.96 -15.84
C LEU A 457 13.31 14.98 -15.95
N LYS A 458 13.57 15.75 -14.90
CA LYS A 458 14.69 16.69 -14.89
C LYS A 458 16.05 16.00 -14.95
N ALA A 459 16.23 14.85 -14.32
CA ALA A 459 17.47 14.11 -14.33
C ALA A 459 17.76 13.46 -15.69
N SER A 460 16.72 12.92 -16.35
CA SER A 460 16.87 12.12 -17.58
C SER A 460 16.63 12.90 -18.87
N ILE A 461 15.96 14.06 -18.80
CA ILE A 461 15.64 14.93 -19.96
C ILE A 461 16.06 16.36 -19.61
N PRO A 462 17.35 16.72 -19.82
CA PRO A 462 17.89 18.01 -19.32
C PRO A 462 17.16 19.25 -19.84
N GLU A 463 16.54 19.19 -21.02
CA GLU A 463 15.82 20.31 -21.64
C GLU A 463 14.66 20.79 -20.77
N VAL A 464 13.96 19.89 -20.06
CA VAL A 464 12.80 20.27 -19.23
C VAL A 464 13.17 21.08 -17.99
N VAL A 465 14.45 21.13 -17.60
CA VAL A 465 14.93 21.99 -16.52
C VAL A 465 14.70 23.47 -16.84
N TYR A 466 14.78 23.81 -18.13
CA TYR A 466 14.66 25.18 -18.64
C TYR A 466 13.32 25.41 -19.38
N ASP A 467 12.57 24.36 -19.68
CA ASP A 467 11.26 24.42 -20.36
C ASP A 467 10.19 23.82 -19.44
N LYS A 468 9.52 24.66 -18.68
CA LYS A 468 8.46 24.25 -17.75
C LYS A 468 7.24 23.69 -18.49
N ASP A 469 6.95 24.22 -19.67
CA ASP A 469 5.80 23.74 -20.46
C ASP A 469 6.07 22.34 -21.02
N ALA A 470 7.32 22.05 -21.42
CA ALA A 470 7.70 20.68 -21.79
C ALA A 470 7.62 19.71 -20.58
N LEU A 471 8.05 20.14 -19.40
CA LEU A 471 7.92 19.35 -18.18
C LEU A 471 6.45 19.01 -17.91
N ILE A 472 5.55 19.99 -17.99
CA ILE A 472 4.11 19.81 -17.79
C ILE A 472 3.54 18.84 -18.84
N ARG A 473 3.85 19.02 -20.12
CA ARG A 473 3.38 18.11 -21.18
C ARG A 473 3.81 16.67 -20.94
N LEU A 474 5.05 16.44 -20.52
CA LEU A 474 5.56 15.09 -20.24
C LEU A 474 4.94 14.47 -18.99
N ASP A 475 4.69 15.26 -17.96
CA ASP A 475 3.95 14.85 -16.77
C ASP A 475 2.52 14.42 -17.13
N GLU A 476 1.79 15.26 -17.88
CA GLU A 476 0.44 14.96 -18.36
C GLU A 476 0.39 13.74 -19.28
N LEU A 477 1.38 13.58 -20.17
CA LEU A 477 1.49 12.42 -21.05
C LEU A 477 1.70 11.13 -20.26
N ALA A 478 2.58 11.16 -19.25
CA ALA A 478 2.83 10.03 -18.35
C ALA A 478 1.55 9.57 -17.66
N GLN A 479 0.82 10.51 -17.06
CA GLN A 479 -0.41 10.19 -16.34
C GLN A 479 -1.54 9.76 -17.28
N THR A 480 -1.57 10.29 -18.50
CA THR A 480 -2.53 9.79 -19.51
C THR A 480 -2.29 8.31 -19.80
N ALA A 481 -1.04 7.87 -19.93
CA ALA A 481 -0.74 6.44 -20.07
C ALA A 481 -1.20 5.61 -18.86
N VAL A 482 -0.96 6.10 -17.65
CA VAL A 482 -1.37 5.43 -16.40
C VAL A 482 -2.91 5.31 -16.30
N PHE A 483 -3.63 6.42 -16.48
CA PHE A 483 -5.08 6.47 -16.27
C PHE A 483 -5.91 5.90 -17.41
N THR A 484 -5.33 5.72 -18.59
CA THR A 484 -5.99 5.04 -19.73
C THR A 484 -5.64 3.55 -19.83
N SER A 485 -4.77 3.03 -18.95
CA SER A 485 -4.46 1.60 -18.85
C SER A 485 -5.62 0.82 -18.22
N GLN A 486 -5.67 -0.49 -18.49
CA GLN A 486 -6.67 -1.41 -17.90
C GLN A 486 -6.31 -1.88 -16.49
N GLY A 487 -5.08 -1.63 -16.03
CA GLY A 487 -4.65 -1.87 -14.66
C GLY A 487 -5.30 -0.91 -13.64
N VAL A 488 -5.03 -1.12 -12.37
CA VAL A 488 -5.48 -0.24 -11.28
C VAL A 488 -4.53 0.96 -11.20
N PRO A 489 -5.00 2.19 -11.43
CA PRO A 489 -4.14 3.36 -11.44
C PRO A 489 -3.74 3.78 -10.01
N PHE A 490 -2.49 4.16 -9.90
CA PHE A 490 -1.86 4.63 -8.68
C PHE A 490 -1.05 5.89 -8.97
N MET A 491 -1.10 6.87 -8.09
CA MET A 491 -0.32 8.10 -8.18
C MET A 491 0.25 8.53 -6.83
N LEU A 492 1.44 9.10 -6.85
CA LEU A 492 2.07 9.72 -5.69
C LEU A 492 1.40 11.08 -5.39
N SER A 493 1.13 11.36 -4.11
CA SER A 493 0.62 12.66 -3.69
C SER A 493 1.56 13.80 -4.11
N GLY A 494 0.97 14.81 -4.76
CA GLY A 494 1.68 15.98 -5.24
C GLY A 494 2.10 15.92 -6.71
N GLU A 495 1.98 14.79 -7.41
CA GLU A 495 2.19 14.74 -8.87
C GLU A 495 1.27 15.75 -9.57
N GLU A 496 0.02 15.83 -9.13
CA GLU A 496 -1.00 16.75 -9.64
C GLU A 496 -0.69 18.25 -9.37
N MET A 497 0.43 18.53 -8.71
CA MET A 497 0.93 19.88 -8.48
C MET A 497 2.45 19.99 -8.71
N LEU A 498 3.02 19.10 -9.53
CA LEU A 498 4.44 19.04 -9.89
C LEU A 498 5.36 18.93 -8.66
N ARG A 499 5.12 17.93 -7.82
CA ARG A 499 5.95 17.65 -6.65
C ARG A 499 7.42 17.50 -7.03
N ASP A 500 8.27 18.20 -6.30
CA ASP A 500 9.71 18.29 -6.52
C ASP A 500 10.44 18.02 -5.19
N LYS A 501 11.17 16.91 -5.10
CA LYS A 501 12.02 16.54 -3.96
C LYS A 501 13.47 16.97 -4.16
N LYS A 502 13.71 17.89 -5.09
CA LYS A 502 15.01 18.50 -5.37
C LYS A 502 16.08 17.50 -5.79
N GLY A 503 15.69 16.46 -6.50
CA GLY A 503 16.58 15.41 -6.98
C GLY A 503 17.08 14.45 -5.89
N VAL A 504 16.44 14.41 -4.72
CA VAL A 504 16.79 13.45 -3.67
C VAL A 504 16.17 12.09 -3.99
N HIS A 505 17.02 11.13 -4.37
CA HIS A 505 16.63 9.79 -4.79
C HIS A 505 15.91 8.99 -3.69
N ASN A 506 16.53 8.89 -2.52
CA ASN A 506 15.98 8.15 -1.38
C ASN A 506 15.79 9.09 -0.18
N SER A 507 14.58 9.65 -0.05
CA SER A 507 14.29 10.72 0.90
C SER A 507 13.68 10.24 2.22
N PHE A 508 13.81 8.94 2.57
CA PHE A 508 13.12 8.29 3.69
C PHE A 508 13.33 8.96 5.06
N ASN A 509 14.49 9.59 5.27
CA ASN A 509 14.86 10.31 6.48
C ASN A 509 15.29 11.76 6.21
N SER A 510 14.97 12.27 5.02
CA SER A 510 15.25 13.66 4.66
C SER A 510 14.28 14.62 5.37
N PRO A 511 14.67 15.87 5.61
CA PRO A 511 13.82 16.82 6.33
C PRO A 511 12.54 17.15 5.56
N ASP A 512 11.57 17.73 6.27
CA ASP A 512 10.29 18.20 5.70
C ASP A 512 10.48 19.08 4.46
N SER A 513 11.54 19.90 4.42
CA SER A 513 11.85 20.80 3.29
C SER A 513 12.14 20.06 1.96
N ILE A 514 12.38 18.76 2.00
CA ILE A 514 12.52 17.88 0.85
C ILE A 514 11.20 17.14 0.58
N ASN A 515 10.55 16.64 1.63
CA ASN A 515 9.45 15.71 1.50
C ASN A 515 8.06 16.36 1.41
N HIS A 516 7.87 17.56 1.92
CA HIS A 516 6.57 18.24 1.99
C HIS A 516 5.94 18.48 0.62
N LEU A 517 4.62 18.60 0.58
CA LEU A 517 3.91 19.16 -0.56
C LEU A 517 3.92 20.69 -0.49
N ASP A 518 4.38 21.35 -1.55
CA ASP A 518 4.24 22.81 -1.70
C ASP A 518 2.87 23.15 -2.28
N TRP A 519 1.93 23.47 -1.41
CA TRP A 519 0.55 23.80 -1.80
C TRP A 519 0.42 25.09 -2.61
N ASN A 520 1.45 25.95 -2.66
CA ASN A 520 1.45 27.11 -3.55
C ASN A 520 1.41 26.70 -5.02
N ASN A 521 1.89 25.50 -5.35
CA ASN A 521 1.89 24.97 -6.71
C ASN A 521 0.48 24.80 -7.29
N LEU A 522 -0.56 24.60 -6.46
CA LEU A 522 -1.95 24.62 -6.93
C LEU A 522 -2.36 25.96 -7.54
N THR A 523 -1.74 27.05 -7.08
CA THR A 523 -1.97 28.40 -7.64
C THR A 523 -1.00 28.71 -8.77
N ALA A 524 0.24 28.22 -8.66
CA ALA A 524 1.26 28.44 -9.68
C ALA A 524 1.01 27.61 -10.98
N TYR A 525 0.49 26.40 -10.83
CA TYR A 525 0.24 25.43 -11.92
C TYR A 525 -1.17 24.84 -11.88
N PRO A 526 -2.23 25.66 -11.87
CA PRO A 526 -3.60 25.20 -11.71
C PRO A 526 -4.05 24.27 -12.84
N GLN A 527 -3.47 24.40 -14.04
CA GLN A 527 -3.75 23.55 -15.20
C GLN A 527 -3.39 22.10 -14.96
N VAL A 528 -2.28 21.81 -14.24
CA VAL A 528 -1.85 20.43 -13.93
C VAL A 528 -2.88 19.74 -13.05
N PHE A 529 -3.29 20.37 -11.96
CA PHE A 529 -4.37 19.83 -11.10
C PHE A 529 -5.68 19.61 -11.87
N GLN A 530 -6.03 20.55 -12.76
CA GLN A 530 -7.24 20.44 -13.58
C GLN A 530 -7.15 19.27 -14.55
N TYR A 531 -5.98 19.06 -15.19
CA TYR A 531 -5.74 17.94 -16.08
C TYR A 531 -5.93 16.60 -15.37
N TYR A 532 -5.26 16.40 -14.22
CA TYR A 532 -5.39 15.18 -13.40
C TYR A 532 -6.84 14.94 -12.98
N SER A 533 -7.50 15.95 -12.42
CA SER A 533 -8.90 15.84 -11.98
C SER A 533 -9.84 15.46 -13.13
N ARG A 534 -9.64 16.03 -14.34
CA ARG A 534 -10.45 15.72 -15.52
C ARG A 534 -10.13 14.34 -16.08
N LEU A 535 -8.86 13.92 -16.07
CA LEU A 535 -8.41 12.60 -16.51
C LEU A 535 -8.99 11.50 -15.59
N ILE A 536 -8.94 11.70 -14.29
CA ILE A 536 -9.57 10.79 -13.31
C ILE A 536 -11.09 10.71 -13.54
N ARG A 537 -11.74 11.85 -13.76
CA ARG A 537 -13.19 11.90 -14.05
C ARG A 537 -13.53 11.18 -15.35
N LEU A 538 -12.73 11.38 -16.41
CA LEU A 538 -12.87 10.68 -17.68
C LEU A 538 -12.84 9.16 -17.46
N ARG A 539 -11.84 8.64 -16.74
CA ARG A 539 -11.74 7.21 -16.42
C ARG A 539 -12.96 6.71 -15.62
N LYS A 540 -13.43 7.48 -14.64
CA LYS A 540 -14.59 7.11 -13.81
C LYS A 540 -15.90 7.08 -14.60
N ASN A 541 -16.07 7.99 -15.54
CA ASN A 541 -17.28 8.12 -16.34
C ASN A 541 -17.33 7.14 -17.52
N HIS A 542 -16.17 6.60 -17.94
CA HIS A 542 -16.04 5.72 -19.09
C HIS A 542 -15.54 4.34 -18.69
N PRO A 543 -16.44 3.33 -18.57
CA PRO A 543 -16.08 1.97 -18.18
C PRO A 543 -15.12 1.31 -19.18
N ALA A 544 -15.01 1.80 -20.40
CA ALA A 544 -14.05 1.34 -21.39
C ALA A 544 -12.59 1.37 -20.88
N PHE A 545 -12.22 2.32 -20.01
CA PHE A 545 -10.88 2.43 -19.44
C PHE A 545 -10.63 1.49 -18.25
N ARG A 546 -11.65 0.76 -17.75
CA ARG A 546 -11.58 -0.05 -16.54
C ARG A 546 -12.42 -1.32 -16.65
N LEU A 547 -12.15 -2.08 -17.70
CA LEU A 547 -12.93 -3.29 -18.05
C LEU A 547 -12.88 -4.37 -16.95
N GLY A 548 -11.79 -4.43 -16.18
CA GLY A 548 -11.65 -5.30 -15.02
C GLY A 548 -11.60 -6.80 -15.31
N ASN A 549 -11.69 -7.20 -16.58
CA ASN A 549 -11.74 -8.59 -17.03
C ASN A 549 -10.90 -8.78 -18.30
N ALA A 550 -10.07 -9.81 -18.32
CA ALA A 550 -9.11 -10.05 -19.38
C ALA A 550 -9.77 -10.40 -20.73
N ASP A 551 -10.91 -11.10 -20.73
CA ASP A 551 -11.63 -11.42 -21.98
C ASP A 551 -12.24 -10.17 -22.59
N LEU A 552 -12.76 -9.25 -21.77
CA LEU A 552 -13.26 -7.97 -22.24
C LEU A 552 -12.11 -7.10 -22.80
N VAL A 553 -10.95 -7.10 -22.15
CA VAL A 553 -9.77 -6.38 -22.66
C VAL A 553 -9.35 -6.94 -24.01
N ARG A 554 -9.21 -8.27 -24.15
CA ARG A 554 -8.86 -8.91 -25.43
C ARG A 554 -9.86 -8.63 -26.55
N LYS A 555 -11.15 -8.51 -26.20
CA LYS A 555 -12.22 -8.24 -27.16
C LYS A 555 -12.25 -6.79 -27.63
N HIS A 556 -12.09 -5.85 -26.70
CA HIS A 556 -12.39 -4.46 -26.95
C HIS A 556 -11.16 -3.57 -27.12
N LEU A 557 -9.99 -3.93 -26.58
CA LEU A 557 -8.74 -3.19 -26.76
C LEU A 557 -8.06 -3.63 -28.07
N GLU A 558 -7.72 -2.66 -28.91
CA GLU A 558 -6.99 -2.89 -30.17
C GLU A 558 -5.88 -1.86 -30.33
N PHE A 559 -4.64 -2.32 -30.47
CA PHE A 559 -3.51 -1.43 -30.76
C PHE A 559 -3.42 -1.15 -32.25
N LEU A 560 -3.21 0.12 -32.58
CA LEU A 560 -3.04 0.59 -33.95
C LEU A 560 -1.56 0.54 -34.37
N PRO A 561 -1.25 0.27 -35.65
CA PRO A 561 0.11 0.35 -36.13
C PRO A 561 0.58 1.83 -36.18
N VAL A 562 1.69 2.09 -35.52
CA VAL A 562 2.27 3.44 -35.41
C VAL A 562 3.78 3.40 -35.55
N GLN A 563 4.40 4.59 -35.71
CA GLN A 563 5.85 4.78 -35.75
C GLN A 563 6.47 4.70 -34.35
N ASP A 564 7.81 4.72 -34.28
CA ASP A 564 8.57 4.76 -33.04
C ASP A 564 8.16 5.94 -32.13
N CYS A 565 8.26 5.75 -30.84
CA CYS A 565 7.88 6.71 -29.79
C CYS A 565 6.43 7.17 -29.88
N LEU A 566 5.56 6.33 -30.44
CA LEU A 566 4.11 6.45 -30.46
C LEU A 566 3.49 5.18 -29.89
N VAL A 567 2.42 5.33 -29.13
CA VAL A 567 1.51 4.24 -28.78
C VAL A 567 0.10 4.71 -29.08
N ALA A 568 -0.63 3.95 -29.92
CA ALA A 568 -2.02 4.26 -30.24
C ALA A 568 -2.88 3.02 -30.08
N PHE A 569 -4.06 3.20 -29.50
CA PHE A 569 -5.03 2.13 -29.32
C PHE A 569 -6.45 2.65 -29.38
N ARG A 570 -7.38 1.74 -29.65
CA ARG A 570 -8.81 2.02 -29.50
C ARG A 570 -9.48 1.06 -28.55
N LEU A 571 -10.48 1.56 -27.87
CA LEU A 571 -11.46 0.81 -27.10
C LEU A 571 -12.75 0.81 -27.93
N LYS A 572 -13.15 -0.32 -28.48
CA LYS A 572 -14.18 -0.44 -29.51
C LYS A 572 -15.46 -1.11 -29.03
N ASP A 573 -16.52 -0.94 -29.79
CA ASP A 573 -17.79 -1.67 -29.64
C ASP A 573 -18.43 -1.44 -28.26
N HIS A 574 -18.56 -0.18 -27.83
CA HIS A 574 -19.11 0.20 -26.52
C HIS A 574 -18.47 -0.59 -25.36
N ALA A 575 -17.14 -0.62 -25.32
CA ALA A 575 -16.35 -1.39 -24.36
C ALA A 575 -16.86 -1.22 -22.93
N GLY A 576 -17.14 -2.33 -22.24
CA GLY A 576 -17.68 -2.29 -20.87
C GLY A 576 -19.08 -1.66 -20.73
N GLY A 577 -19.82 -1.50 -21.83
CA GLY A 577 -21.10 -0.80 -21.87
C GLY A 577 -20.97 0.72 -21.90
N ASP A 578 -19.83 1.23 -22.37
CA ASP A 578 -19.59 2.67 -22.52
C ASP A 578 -20.60 3.32 -23.47
N LYS A 579 -20.92 4.59 -23.20
CA LYS A 579 -21.79 5.40 -24.07
C LYS A 579 -21.14 5.72 -25.43
N TRP A 580 -19.79 5.81 -25.46
CA TRP A 580 -19.03 6.01 -26.70
C TRP A 580 -18.78 4.67 -27.37
N ASN A 581 -18.96 4.64 -28.70
CA ASN A 581 -18.80 3.39 -29.44
C ASN A 581 -17.32 3.04 -29.64
N ASN A 582 -16.50 4.02 -30.03
CA ASN A 582 -15.05 3.88 -30.09
C ASN A 582 -14.36 5.02 -29.36
N ILE A 583 -13.31 4.70 -28.63
CA ILE A 583 -12.42 5.68 -28.00
C ILE A 583 -11.02 5.43 -28.54
N TYR A 584 -10.40 6.43 -29.13
CA TYR A 584 -9.02 6.39 -29.60
C TYR A 584 -8.13 7.14 -28.62
N VAL A 585 -7.04 6.53 -28.21
CA VAL A 585 -6.01 7.15 -27.37
C VAL A 585 -4.68 7.06 -28.13
N ILE A 586 -4.02 8.19 -28.29
CA ILE A 586 -2.74 8.29 -28.97
C ILE A 586 -1.77 9.03 -28.06
N LEU A 587 -0.64 8.38 -27.76
CA LEU A 587 0.43 8.91 -26.93
C LEU A 587 1.63 9.20 -27.83
N ASN A 588 2.01 10.47 -27.97
CA ASN A 588 3.15 10.91 -28.77
C ASN A 588 4.28 11.41 -27.86
N ALA A 589 5.35 10.63 -27.70
CA ALA A 589 6.53 11.05 -26.95
C ALA A 589 7.61 11.71 -27.82
N ASN A 590 7.38 11.83 -29.13
CA ASN A 590 8.33 12.55 -29.99
C ASN A 590 8.33 14.05 -29.68
N SER A 591 9.49 14.70 -29.83
CA SER A 591 9.65 16.16 -29.72
C SER A 591 9.09 16.94 -30.93
N SER A 592 8.34 16.28 -31.80
CA SER A 592 7.70 16.86 -32.98
C SER A 592 6.32 16.26 -33.20
N LEU A 593 5.47 17.01 -33.88
CA LEU A 593 4.18 16.57 -34.32
C LEU A 593 4.30 15.27 -35.13
N ARG A 594 3.37 14.35 -34.92
CA ARG A 594 3.26 13.08 -35.65
C ARG A 594 1.86 12.88 -36.21
N THR A 595 1.76 12.03 -37.22
CA THR A 595 0.49 11.62 -37.81
C THR A 595 0.21 10.16 -37.52
N VAL A 596 -1.06 9.84 -37.25
CA VAL A 596 -1.56 8.49 -37.01
C VAL A 596 -2.79 8.26 -37.85
N ASN A 597 -2.88 7.11 -38.51
CA ASN A 597 -4.05 6.74 -39.29
C ASN A 597 -5.11 6.08 -38.40
N ILE A 598 -6.31 6.68 -38.40
CA ILE A 598 -7.51 6.10 -37.78
C ILE A 598 -8.59 5.94 -38.87
N PRO A 599 -9.62 5.12 -38.67
CA PRO A 599 -10.72 4.99 -39.62
C PRO A 599 -11.33 6.35 -40.01
N LYS A 600 -11.82 6.48 -41.24
CA LYS A 600 -12.55 7.67 -41.66
C LYS A 600 -13.84 7.81 -40.86
N GLY A 601 -14.17 9.03 -40.46
CA GLY A 601 -15.33 9.36 -39.65
C GLY A 601 -15.19 10.76 -39.05
N ASN A 602 -16.20 11.22 -38.35
CA ASN A 602 -16.14 12.46 -37.57
C ASN A 602 -15.97 12.11 -36.08
N TYR A 603 -14.96 12.67 -35.47
CA TYR A 603 -14.61 12.38 -34.08
C TYR A 603 -14.64 13.64 -33.22
N THR A 604 -15.14 13.51 -32.01
CA THR A 604 -15.06 14.54 -30.99
C THR A 604 -13.69 14.45 -30.27
N ILE A 605 -12.99 15.58 -30.22
CA ILE A 605 -11.73 15.69 -29.47
C ILE A 605 -12.05 15.82 -27.97
N VAL A 606 -11.59 14.88 -27.16
CA VAL A 606 -11.78 14.86 -25.70
C VAL A 606 -10.55 15.36 -24.97
N CYS A 607 -9.36 15.00 -25.45
CA CYS A 607 -8.09 15.41 -24.86
C CYS A 607 -7.17 15.89 -25.98
N ALA A 608 -6.64 17.08 -25.87
CA ALA A 608 -5.60 17.65 -26.74
C ALA A 608 -4.96 18.86 -26.04
N ASN A 609 -3.67 19.12 -26.33
CA ASN A 609 -2.95 20.32 -25.90
C ASN A 609 -3.05 20.64 -24.41
N GLY A 610 -2.94 19.62 -23.55
CA GLY A 610 -3.01 19.80 -22.09
C GLY A 610 -4.41 20.11 -21.55
N ASP A 611 -5.47 19.93 -22.35
CA ASP A 611 -6.85 20.09 -21.88
C ASP A 611 -7.68 18.83 -22.10
N ILE A 612 -8.65 18.60 -21.22
CA ILE A 612 -9.59 17.47 -21.27
C ILE A 612 -11.01 18.00 -21.08
N ASN A 613 -11.91 17.69 -22.03
CA ASN A 613 -13.32 18.00 -21.94
C ASN A 613 -14.19 16.90 -22.55
N GLU A 614 -14.94 16.18 -21.72
CA GLU A 614 -15.84 15.11 -22.19
C GLU A 614 -16.97 15.61 -23.14
N ALA A 615 -17.34 16.89 -23.02
CA ALA A 615 -18.30 17.50 -23.95
C ALA A 615 -17.68 17.86 -25.32
N GLY A 616 -16.38 17.73 -25.44
CA GLY A 616 -15.60 18.03 -26.62
C GLY A 616 -14.85 19.35 -26.58
N LEU A 617 -13.63 19.32 -27.11
CA LEU A 617 -12.77 20.49 -27.40
C LEU A 617 -12.92 20.96 -28.85
N GLY A 618 -13.53 20.14 -29.69
CA GLY A 618 -13.72 20.36 -31.11
C GLY A 618 -14.05 19.06 -31.87
N GLN A 619 -14.10 19.15 -33.19
CA GLN A 619 -14.34 18.01 -34.07
C GLN A 619 -13.11 17.78 -34.95
N MET A 620 -12.87 16.54 -35.34
CA MET A 620 -11.76 16.13 -36.18
C MET A 620 -12.25 15.07 -37.19
N GLU A 621 -11.85 15.20 -38.43
CA GLU A 621 -12.06 14.14 -39.43
C GLU A 621 -11.02 13.03 -39.23
N GLY A 622 -11.47 11.78 -39.28
CA GLY A 622 -10.60 10.62 -39.32
C GLY A 622 -9.85 10.48 -40.64
N GLY A 623 -8.97 9.52 -40.69
CA GLY A 623 -7.95 9.34 -41.71
C GLY A 623 -6.60 9.61 -41.09
N GLU A 624 -5.81 10.50 -41.64
CA GLU A 624 -4.53 10.92 -41.08
C GLU A 624 -4.75 12.04 -40.06
N VAL A 625 -4.67 11.71 -38.76
CA VAL A 625 -4.84 12.66 -37.66
C VAL A 625 -3.50 13.11 -37.12
N MET A 626 -3.38 14.38 -36.75
CA MET A 626 -2.17 14.99 -36.20
C MET A 626 -2.20 14.96 -34.67
N VAL A 627 -1.07 14.61 -34.06
CA VAL A 627 -0.86 14.62 -32.61
C VAL A 627 0.37 15.47 -32.31
N ASP A 628 0.19 16.46 -31.44
CA ASP A 628 1.25 17.38 -31.07
C ASP A 628 2.42 16.69 -30.39
N ALA A 629 3.58 17.37 -30.36
CA ALA A 629 4.78 16.89 -29.70
C ALA A 629 4.56 16.66 -28.20
N GLN A 630 5.08 15.56 -27.66
CA GLN A 630 5.07 15.25 -26.23
C GLN A 630 3.66 15.42 -25.62
N SER A 631 2.65 14.86 -26.26
CA SER A 631 1.26 15.04 -25.87
C SER A 631 0.41 13.80 -26.09
N ALA A 632 -0.78 13.81 -25.51
CA ALA A 632 -1.81 12.81 -25.76
C ALA A 632 -2.97 13.40 -26.56
N LEU A 633 -3.58 12.56 -27.41
CA LEU A 633 -4.84 12.86 -28.11
C LEU A 633 -5.85 11.77 -27.75
N ILE A 634 -7.04 12.17 -27.27
CA ILE A 634 -8.16 11.25 -27.04
C ILE A 634 -9.34 11.72 -27.87
N LEU A 635 -9.89 10.79 -28.65
CA LEU A 635 -11.01 11.01 -29.56
C LEU A 635 -12.11 9.98 -29.31
N HIS A 636 -13.36 10.36 -29.59
CA HIS A 636 -14.45 9.38 -29.69
C HIS A 636 -15.37 9.69 -30.87
N ASP A 637 -16.12 8.68 -31.37
CA ASP A 637 -17.16 8.80 -32.37
C ASP A 637 -18.56 8.94 -31.76
#